data_da1d94f1e12966522dce37b1cd5cbf1f
#
_entry.id   da1d94f1e12966522dce37b1cd5cbf1f
#
_cell.length_a   1.000
_cell.length_b   1.000
_cell.length_c   1.000
_cell.angle_alpha   90.00
_cell.angle_beta   90.00
_cell.angle_gamma   90.00
#
_symmetry.space_group_name_H-M   'P 1'
#
loop_
_entity.id
_entity.type
_entity.pdbx_description
1 polymer ?
#
loop_
_entity_poly.entity_id
_entity_poly.type
_entity_poly.pdbx_seq_one_letter_code
_entity_poly.pdbx_strand_id
1 'polypeptide(L)'
;MHRLTLLLLFVFLFSQLPAQKMFVGVFSHSEDSSSDAPMLLDLRFTSEFQEDTKAMLVLDSKRNQQTVYWQSFPLQHDFHLKMMVPSHLMHENPLKCYIYNPNLENISIDDIHYSFEKMSLPSFLPQQIQSIDSSSFLSSFPVSSFTEDDDVDDFIRRNLFRADANSMSHLLMEVPGLHVLYSENNGHIALADKDRNELTKPLSIILDDKQFFSWTLSEKKSWLDSMYVSFVNVNDCFNAEMKMSLRNNNSLAHIDLQIQFLKEMDISRLSLVLPFTSDKFLVYRTNMRVDDRDLQNEYYLDHEGFSVQNVGNQLNIYYCPNLSSLQLDAASATAFLNLDYEKDHPLVHFPARNDTSDFFVDRSRTHVSIDGVISASFDVSVSLPCDLPRIMPVWDGFESAVIWTEHADWTDISTHRAVCFGNENVVCADSAVGGFVYYDVPVTKSVFYSNPSGIDNLVKNKDFQGLHSSIQTDSVFFDFLLQLKDKGFDICLHTPEQYSTTHNELQSALVFMKNHFGSPTWIDHGYNNPLIHNREDLVCDALNRYSPYYAYPLWKENGVRYLWNAAYEEYRDFDNWCFSSFLQRPYPFWGDAFPKPRFMRLPSHPDLLLWSTEYTVEPNDSWNYYFSQSNLEQIVESRSAFIIHSYPAWVEQERGFWTYKDGVVSAKDGFNEALGRIAGLRERNMLLPTTIDKYLRYQEQLQNIRYIVDNLGFVSIINDNAEPVNGLTLISKSPIVPLNKTYNSKTSEGEYIIWFDIEPHEKVIIK
;
A
#
# COMPACT_ATOMS: atom_id res chain seq x y z
N MET A 1 -5.30 -22.10 -73.92
CA MET A 1 -4.27 -22.42 -72.87
C MET A 1 -3.61 -21.18 -72.24
N HIS A 2 -3.27 -20.14 -72.99
CA HIS A 2 -2.53 -18.97 -72.40
C HIS A 2 -3.36 -18.12 -71.40
N ARG A 3 -4.66 -18.09 -71.40
CA ARG A 3 -5.48 -17.35 -70.42
C ARG A 3 -5.62 -18.06 -69.08
N LEU A 4 -5.53 -19.38 -69.06
CA LEU A 4 -5.63 -20.16 -67.82
C LEU A 4 -4.32 -20.09 -67.02
N THR A 5 -3.19 -20.05 -67.73
CA THR A 5 -1.87 -19.94 -67.11
C THR A 5 -1.62 -18.57 -66.50
N LEU A 6 -2.15 -17.49 -67.11
CA LEU A 6 -2.06 -16.14 -66.52
C LEU A 6 -2.97 -16.01 -65.28
N LEU A 7 -4.15 -16.63 -65.25
CA LEU A 7 -5.05 -16.62 -64.10
C LEU A 7 -4.46 -17.39 -62.92
N LEU A 8 -3.81 -18.54 -63.18
CA LEU A 8 -3.10 -19.33 -62.17
C LEU A 8 -1.88 -18.60 -61.63
N LEU A 9 -1.11 -17.90 -62.48
CA LEU A 9 0.00 -17.08 -62.02
C LEU A 9 -0.45 -15.88 -61.19
N PHE A 10 -1.59 -15.24 -61.54
CA PHE A 10 -2.16 -14.16 -60.74
C PHE A 10 -2.69 -14.66 -59.39
N VAL A 11 -3.32 -15.83 -59.34
CA VAL A 11 -3.81 -16.44 -58.09
C VAL A 11 -2.61 -16.88 -57.23
N PHE A 12 -1.49 -17.36 -57.84
CA PHE A 12 -0.27 -17.74 -57.11
C PHE A 12 0.50 -16.53 -56.61
N LEU A 13 0.48 -15.38 -57.32
CA LEU A 13 1.13 -14.14 -56.89
C LEU A 13 0.33 -13.41 -55.77
N PHE A 14 -1.02 -13.54 -55.78
CA PHE A 14 -1.86 -13.00 -54.71
C PHE A 14 -1.92 -13.90 -53.47
N SER A 15 -1.54 -15.19 -53.59
CA SER A 15 -1.50 -16.08 -52.41
C SER A 15 -0.17 -15.95 -51.60
N GLN A 16 0.77 -15.13 -52.07
CA GLN A 16 2.04 -14.88 -51.38
C GLN A 16 2.18 -13.47 -50.77
N LEU A 17 1.18 -12.60 -50.92
CA LEU A 17 1.15 -11.40 -50.12
C LEU A 17 0.66 -11.77 -48.71
N PRO A 18 1.46 -11.59 -47.65
CA PRO A 18 0.94 -11.80 -46.32
C PRO A 18 -0.31 -10.93 -46.14
N ALA A 19 -1.43 -11.56 -45.87
CA ALA A 19 -2.67 -10.83 -45.60
C ALA A 19 -2.43 -9.95 -44.38
N GLN A 20 -2.43 -8.64 -44.60
CA GLN A 20 -2.34 -7.66 -43.52
C GLN A 20 -3.46 -7.93 -42.52
N LYS A 21 -3.09 -8.28 -41.30
CA LYS A 21 -4.04 -8.66 -40.25
C LYS A 21 -4.09 -7.56 -39.21
N MET A 22 -5.31 -7.23 -38.79
CA MET A 22 -5.52 -6.31 -37.68
C MET A 22 -5.01 -6.89 -36.35
N PHE A 23 -5.01 -8.21 -36.22
CA PHE A 23 -4.50 -8.91 -35.05
C PHE A 23 -3.51 -9.99 -35.45
N VAL A 24 -2.27 -9.87 -34.99
CA VAL A 24 -1.21 -10.84 -35.21
C VAL A 24 -0.93 -11.57 -33.91
N GLY A 25 -1.26 -12.86 -33.83
CA GLY A 25 -1.09 -13.66 -32.62
C GLY A 25 0.39 -13.87 -32.30
N VAL A 26 0.76 -13.68 -31.04
CA VAL A 26 2.09 -13.96 -30.49
C VAL A 26 2.07 -15.27 -29.72
N PHE A 27 1.22 -15.38 -28.70
CA PHE A 27 0.96 -16.65 -28.00
C PHE A 27 -0.45 -16.70 -27.42
N SER A 28 -0.83 -17.91 -26.96
CA SER A 28 -2.01 -18.14 -26.14
C SER A 28 -1.65 -19.18 -25.09
N HIS A 29 -1.75 -18.86 -23.83
CA HIS A 29 -1.34 -19.69 -22.71
C HIS A 29 -2.50 -19.94 -21.75
N SER A 30 -2.67 -21.21 -21.36
CA SER A 30 -3.64 -21.64 -20.36
C SER A 30 -2.96 -22.45 -19.30
N GLU A 31 -3.31 -22.26 -18.06
CA GLU A 31 -2.79 -23.05 -16.94
C GLU A 31 -3.81 -24.11 -16.56
N ASP A 32 -3.43 -25.38 -16.57
CA ASP A 32 -4.32 -26.54 -16.30
C ASP A 32 -4.45 -26.84 -14.79
N SER A 33 -3.60 -26.24 -13.96
CA SER A 33 -3.58 -26.53 -12.53
C SER A 33 -4.30 -25.45 -11.73
N SER A 34 -5.02 -25.84 -10.70
CA SER A 34 -5.62 -24.98 -9.67
C SER A 34 -4.56 -24.28 -8.78
N SER A 35 -3.38 -24.07 -9.29
CA SER A 35 -2.32 -23.37 -8.57
C SER A 35 -2.54 -21.87 -8.63
N ASP A 36 -2.64 -21.28 -7.48
CA ASP A 36 -2.94 -19.89 -7.27
C ASP A 36 -1.69 -18.98 -7.25
N ALA A 37 -0.51 -19.59 -7.48
CA ALA A 37 0.74 -18.85 -7.52
C ALA A 37 0.82 -17.93 -8.75
N PRO A 38 1.25 -16.66 -8.61
CA PRO A 38 1.46 -15.80 -9.76
C PRO A 38 2.58 -16.37 -10.64
N MET A 39 2.49 -16.06 -11.91
CA MET A 39 3.43 -16.51 -12.92
C MET A 39 4.26 -15.31 -13.39
N LEU A 40 5.57 -15.46 -13.42
CA LEU A 40 6.45 -14.49 -14.07
C LEU A 40 6.47 -14.77 -15.57
N LEU A 41 5.90 -13.88 -16.37
CA LEU A 41 6.02 -13.91 -17.83
C LEU A 41 7.37 -13.28 -18.22
N ASP A 42 8.17 -13.99 -18.98
CA ASP A 42 9.33 -13.45 -19.72
C ASP A 42 9.05 -13.65 -21.21
N LEU A 43 8.79 -12.56 -21.94
CA LEU A 43 8.47 -12.56 -23.37
C LEU A 43 9.51 -11.76 -24.15
N ARG A 44 10.09 -12.38 -25.17
CA ARG A 44 11.05 -11.74 -26.08
C ARG A 44 10.73 -12.07 -27.51
N PHE A 45 10.90 -11.11 -28.39
CA PHE A 45 10.82 -11.32 -29.84
C PHE A 45 11.49 -10.16 -30.58
N THR A 46 11.86 -10.39 -31.82
CA THR A 46 12.24 -9.33 -32.74
C THR A 46 11.07 -8.98 -33.65
N SER A 47 10.91 -7.71 -33.97
CA SER A 47 9.86 -7.26 -34.89
C SER A 47 10.36 -6.21 -35.86
N GLU A 48 9.87 -6.28 -37.09
CA GLU A 48 10.10 -5.26 -38.11
C GLU A 48 8.80 -4.52 -38.40
N PHE A 49 8.81 -3.20 -38.30
CA PHE A 49 7.71 -2.31 -38.54
C PHE A 49 8.20 -0.92 -38.94
N GLN A 50 7.29 -0.03 -39.34
CA GLN A 50 7.64 1.36 -39.67
C GLN A 50 7.86 2.17 -38.38
N GLU A 51 8.80 3.12 -38.38
CA GLU A 51 9.19 3.89 -37.17
C GLU A 51 8.05 4.65 -36.49
N ASP A 52 6.97 4.98 -37.22
CA ASP A 52 5.80 5.71 -36.74
C ASP A 52 4.58 4.79 -36.53
N THR A 53 4.80 3.50 -36.33
CA THR A 53 3.74 2.51 -36.15
C THR A 53 2.83 2.86 -34.96
N LYS A 54 1.51 2.64 -35.14
CA LYS A 54 0.53 2.65 -34.04
C LYS A 54 0.17 1.24 -33.55
N ALA A 55 0.91 0.26 -34.01
CA ALA A 55 0.71 -1.10 -33.57
C ALA A 55 1.22 -1.31 -32.14
N MET A 56 0.53 -2.13 -31.39
CA MET A 56 0.82 -2.40 -29.98
C MET A 56 0.80 -3.88 -29.70
N LEU A 57 1.68 -4.34 -28.83
CA LEU A 57 1.52 -5.64 -28.19
C LEU A 57 0.39 -5.56 -27.18
N VAL A 58 -0.49 -6.55 -27.16
CA VAL A 58 -1.63 -6.63 -26.24
C VAL A 58 -1.63 -7.97 -25.52
N LEU A 59 -1.79 -7.91 -24.21
CA LEU A 59 -2.15 -9.04 -23.37
C LEU A 59 -3.65 -8.92 -23.03
N ASP A 60 -4.42 -9.98 -23.29
CA ASP A 60 -5.88 -9.99 -23.15
C ASP A 60 -6.35 -11.30 -22.55
N SER A 61 -7.18 -11.22 -21.50
CA SER A 61 -7.92 -12.35 -20.97
C SER A 61 -9.39 -11.99 -20.86
N LYS A 62 -10.26 -12.94 -21.21
CA LYS A 62 -11.72 -12.73 -21.20
C LYS A 62 -12.41 -13.81 -20.39
N ARG A 63 -13.38 -13.40 -19.57
CA ARG A 63 -14.27 -14.28 -18.83
C ARG A 63 -15.70 -14.05 -19.33
N ASN A 64 -16.40 -15.11 -19.71
CA ASN A 64 -17.80 -15.01 -20.23
C ASN A 64 -17.97 -13.96 -21.33
N GLN A 65 -16.99 -13.86 -22.24
CA GLN A 65 -16.89 -12.88 -23.32
C GLN A 65 -16.63 -11.42 -22.88
N GLN A 66 -16.53 -11.15 -21.60
CA GLN A 66 -16.10 -9.84 -21.07
C GLN A 66 -14.59 -9.85 -20.89
N THR A 67 -13.94 -8.73 -21.20
CA THR A 67 -12.53 -8.53 -20.95
C THR A 67 -12.33 -8.35 -19.44
N VAL A 68 -11.56 -9.26 -18.83
CA VAL A 68 -11.18 -9.20 -17.40
C VAL A 68 -9.77 -8.70 -17.21
N TYR A 69 -8.97 -8.74 -18.25
CA TYR A 69 -7.62 -8.20 -18.27
C TYR A 69 -7.28 -7.72 -19.67
N TRP A 70 -6.75 -6.53 -19.77
CA TRP A 70 -6.26 -5.98 -21.03
C TRP A 70 -5.12 -5.01 -20.74
N GLN A 71 -3.98 -5.23 -21.36
CA GLN A 71 -2.82 -4.36 -21.24
C GLN A 71 -2.11 -4.26 -22.58
N SER A 72 -1.67 -3.07 -22.94
CA SER A 72 -0.96 -2.82 -24.19
C SER A 72 0.41 -2.22 -23.95
N PHE A 73 1.34 -2.57 -24.83
CA PHE A 73 2.71 -2.11 -24.82
C PHE A 73 3.11 -1.57 -26.19
N PRO A 74 3.86 -0.49 -26.28
CA PRO A 74 4.40 -0.03 -27.55
C PRO A 74 5.28 -1.11 -28.18
N LEU A 75 5.16 -1.29 -29.48
CA LEU A 75 5.98 -2.24 -30.21
C LEU A 75 7.41 -1.73 -30.30
N GLN A 76 8.39 -2.61 -30.09
CA GLN A 76 9.82 -2.33 -30.22
C GLN A 76 10.46 -3.35 -31.15
N HIS A 77 11.53 -2.98 -31.85
CA HIS A 77 12.23 -3.88 -32.76
C HIS A 77 12.79 -5.12 -32.04
N ASP A 78 13.45 -4.90 -30.91
CA ASP A 78 13.88 -5.93 -29.97
C ASP A 78 12.99 -5.83 -28.73
N PHE A 79 11.92 -6.62 -28.70
CA PHE A 79 10.95 -6.54 -27.62
C PHE A 79 11.31 -7.48 -26.48
N HIS A 80 11.35 -6.96 -25.27
CA HIS A 80 11.48 -7.75 -24.07
C HIS A 80 10.51 -7.25 -22.99
N LEU A 81 9.62 -8.13 -22.55
CA LEU A 81 8.66 -7.86 -21.46
C LEU A 81 8.83 -8.88 -20.36
N LYS A 82 9.03 -8.41 -19.15
CA LYS A 82 9.10 -9.24 -17.95
C LYS A 82 8.08 -8.72 -16.94
N MET A 83 7.07 -9.53 -16.62
CA MET A 83 6.00 -9.08 -15.73
C MET A 83 5.32 -10.22 -15.00
N MET A 84 4.76 -9.90 -13.85
CA MET A 84 3.92 -10.84 -13.10
C MET A 84 2.52 -10.90 -13.71
N VAL A 85 2.04 -12.12 -13.93
CA VAL A 85 0.68 -12.39 -14.42
C VAL A 85 -0.03 -13.28 -13.41
N PRO A 86 -1.17 -12.85 -12.87
CA PRO A 86 -1.95 -13.68 -11.95
C PRO A 86 -2.45 -14.95 -12.63
N SER A 87 -2.27 -16.09 -12.00
CA SER A 87 -2.63 -17.40 -12.55
C SER A 87 -4.12 -17.53 -12.88
N HIS A 88 -4.98 -16.87 -12.08
CA HIS A 88 -6.43 -16.92 -12.32
C HIS A 88 -6.86 -16.31 -13.67
N LEU A 89 -6.04 -15.45 -14.26
CA LEU A 89 -6.29 -14.93 -15.62
C LEU A 89 -6.10 -15.98 -16.71
N MET A 90 -5.45 -17.11 -16.38
CA MET A 90 -5.11 -18.18 -17.33
C MET A 90 -5.88 -19.48 -17.06
N HIS A 91 -6.61 -19.57 -15.94
CA HIS A 91 -7.23 -20.82 -15.49
C HIS A 91 -8.50 -21.19 -16.27
N GLU A 92 -9.42 -20.26 -16.44
CA GLU A 92 -10.71 -20.53 -17.13
C GLU A 92 -10.66 -20.19 -18.63
N ASN A 93 -9.81 -19.26 -18.98
CA ASN A 93 -9.63 -18.79 -20.35
C ASN A 93 -8.16 -18.49 -20.60
N PRO A 94 -7.67 -18.73 -21.82
CA PRO A 94 -6.27 -18.47 -22.10
C PRO A 94 -5.96 -16.98 -22.04
N LEU A 95 -4.82 -16.64 -21.45
CA LEU A 95 -4.17 -15.35 -21.64
C LEU A 95 -3.66 -15.31 -23.09
N LYS A 96 -4.13 -14.33 -23.84
CA LYS A 96 -3.74 -14.13 -25.24
C LYS A 96 -2.76 -12.98 -25.36
N CYS A 97 -1.72 -13.19 -26.11
CA CYS A 97 -0.80 -12.14 -26.51
C CYS A 97 -0.87 -11.98 -28.04
N TYR A 98 -1.09 -10.76 -28.48
CA TYR A 98 -1.18 -10.44 -29.90
C TYR A 98 -0.74 -9.01 -30.17
N ILE A 99 -0.32 -8.73 -31.40
CA ILE A 99 -0.14 -7.36 -31.85
C ILE A 99 -1.46 -6.84 -32.44
N TYR A 100 -1.93 -5.76 -31.89
CA TYR A 100 -3.02 -4.96 -32.43
C TYR A 100 -2.44 -3.97 -33.46
N ASN A 101 -2.84 -4.12 -34.70
CA ASN A 101 -2.33 -3.38 -35.85
C ASN A 101 -3.50 -2.60 -36.51
N PRO A 102 -3.90 -1.45 -35.97
CA PRO A 102 -5.07 -0.71 -36.40
C PRO A 102 -4.97 -0.19 -37.85
N ASN A 103 -3.75 0.10 -38.29
CA ASN A 103 -3.51 0.67 -39.62
C ASN A 103 -3.23 -0.38 -40.68
N LEU A 104 -3.25 -1.67 -40.33
CA LEU A 104 -2.92 -2.78 -41.24
C LEU A 104 -1.51 -2.62 -41.87
N GLU A 105 -0.57 -2.18 -41.10
CA GLU A 105 0.83 -2.03 -41.51
C GLU A 105 1.50 -3.41 -41.73
N ASN A 106 2.58 -3.43 -42.48
CA ASN A 106 3.38 -4.63 -42.60
C ASN A 106 4.22 -4.81 -41.33
N ILE A 107 3.88 -5.80 -40.53
CA ILE A 107 4.60 -6.16 -39.32
C ILE A 107 5.03 -7.61 -39.45
N SER A 108 6.33 -7.88 -39.30
CA SER A 108 6.86 -9.23 -39.08
C SER A 108 7.29 -9.39 -37.63
N ILE A 109 7.17 -10.61 -37.14
CA ILE A 109 7.62 -11.00 -35.81
C ILE A 109 8.44 -12.27 -36.00
N ASP A 110 9.64 -12.25 -35.47
CA ASP A 110 10.57 -13.36 -35.51
C ASP A 110 11.15 -13.65 -34.13
N ASP A 111 11.70 -14.84 -33.95
CA ASP A 111 12.40 -15.26 -32.73
C ASP A 111 11.57 -15.11 -31.45
N ILE A 112 10.28 -15.52 -31.49
CA ILE A 112 9.40 -15.45 -30.35
C ILE A 112 9.82 -16.46 -29.29
N HIS A 113 10.20 -15.96 -28.12
CA HIS A 113 10.46 -16.74 -26.92
C HIS A 113 9.57 -16.23 -25.78
N TYR A 114 8.83 -17.12 -25.16
CA TYR A 114 8.12 -16.78 -23.93
C TYR A 114 8.18 -17.96 -22.96
N SER A 115 8.22 -17.62 -21.68
CA SER A 115 8.11 -18.57 -20.58
C SER A 115 7.23 -18.00 -19.49
N PHE A 116 6.58 -18.92 -18.78
CA PHE A 116 5.92 -18.62 -17.51
C PHE A 116 6.64 -19.41 -16.43
N GLU A 117 7.19 -18.69 -15.47
CA GLU A 117 7.85 -19.28 -14.32
C GLU A 117 6.93 -19.13 -13.10
N LYS A 118 6.63 -20.23 -12.43
CA LYS A 118 5.82 -20.23 -11.24
C LYS A 118 6.59 -19.67 -10.07
N MET A 119 6.08 -18.64 -9.43
CA MET A 119 6.72 -18.07 -8.27
C MET A 119 6.48 -18.96 -7.05
N SER A 120 7.55 -19.32 -6.36
CA SER A 120 7.46 -20.07 -5.11
C SER A 120 6.90 -19.17 -4.01
N LEU A 121 6.00 -19.74 -3.21
CA LEU A 121 5.49 -19.05 -2.04
C LEU A 121 6.37 -19.34 -0.82
N PRO A 122 6.56 -18.39 0.08
CA PRO A 122 7.20 -18.67 1.36
C PRO A 122 6.36 -19.66 2.16
N SER A 123 7.01 -20.71 2.70
CA SER A 123 6.35 -21.69 3.55
C SER A 123 5.77 -21.09 4.83
N PHE A 124 6.18 -19.87 5.18
CA PHE A 124 5.77 -19.15 6.36
C PHE A 124 4.56 -18.21 6.15
N LEU A 125 3.92 -18.24 4.98
CA LEU A 125 2.68 -17.46 4.79
C LEU A 125 1.55 -17.99 5.67
N PRO A 126 0.73 -17.09 6.21
CA PRO A 126 -0.32 -17.48 7.15
C PRO A 126 -1.36 -18.42 6.53
N GLN A 127 -1.70 -19.49 7.23
CA GLN A 127 -2.74 -20.42 6.77
C GLN A 127 -4.11 -19.76 6.64
N GLN A 128 -4.41 -18.79 7.49
CA GLN A 128 -5.68 -18.06 7.42
C GLN A 128 -5.83 -17.25 6.13
N ILE A 129 -4.74 -16.72 5.60
CA ILE A 129 -4.75 -16.07 4.29
C ILE A 129 -5.07 -17.09 3.21
N GLN A 130 -4.49 -18.30 3.33
CA GLN A 130 -4.79 -19.43 2.44
C GLN A 130 -6.26 -19.83 2.44
N SER A 131 -6.94 -19.69 3.57
CA SER A 131 -8.34 -20.08 3.70
C SER A 131 -9.34 -19.07 3.17
N ILE A 132 -8.94 -17.79 2.99
CA ILE A 132 -9.86 -16.72 2.59
C ILE A 132 -9.87 -16.53 1.08
N ASP A 133 -8.71 -16.49 0.48
CA ASP A 133 -8.59 -16.44 -0.97
C ASP A 133 -7.28 -17.11 -1.37
N SER A 134 -7.37 -18.42 -1.50
CA SER A 134 -6.22 -19.22 -1.87
C SER A 134 -5.64 -18.81 -3.22
N SER A 135 -6.46 -18.20 -4.09
CA SER A 135 -6.02 -17.97 -5.45
C SER A 135 -5.12 -16.76 -5.62
N SER A 136 -5.29 -15.74 -4.84
CA SER A 136 -4.65 -14.47 -5.20
C SER A 136 -3.65 -13.95 -4.19
N PHE A 137 -3.89 -14.16 -2.91
CA PHE A 137 -3.04 -13.52 -1.90
C PHE A 137 -1.75 -14.27 -1.62
N LEU A 138 -1.83 -15.59 -1.50
CA LEU A 138 -0.66 -16.41 -1.17
C LEU A 138 0.39 -16.39 -2.27
N SER A 139 -0.08 -16.21 -3.48
CA SER A 139 0.78 -16.10 -4.63
C SER A 139 1.63 -14.82 -4.64
N SER A 140 1.44 -13.94 -3.69
CA SER A 140 2.00 -12.60 -3.74
C SER A 140 3.37 -12.44 -3.09
N PHE A 141 3.90 -13.45 -2.44
CA PHE A 141 5.24 -13.37 -1.86
C PHE A 141 6.22 -14.27 -2.61
N PRO A 142 7.07 -13.72 -3.46
CA PRO A 142 8.13 -14.51 -4.06
C PRO A 142 9.13 -14.89 -2.98
N VAL A 143 9.41 -16.16 -2.86
CA VAL A 143 10.58 -16.64 -2.14
C VAL A 143 11.69 -16.82 -3.15
N SER A 144 12.60 -15.90 -3.14
CA SER A 144 13.65 -15.88 -4.14
C SER A 144 14.79 -16.82 -3.88
N SER A 145 14.99 -17.29 -2.69
CA SER A 145 16.22 -17.97 -2.29
C SER A 145 16.03 -19.35 -1.66
N PHE A 146 14.79 -19.75 -1.46
CA PHE A 146 14.53 -21.09 -0.94
C PHE A 146 14.07 -21.99 -2.06
N THR A 147 14.78 -23.08 -2.29
CA THR A 147 14.32 -24.14 -3.17
C THR A 147 13.21 -24.92 -2.47
N GLU A 148 12.39 -25.66 -3.20
CA GLU A 148 11.32 -26.50 -2.62
C GLU A 148 11.80 -27.46 -1.52
N ASP A 149 13.11 -27.75 -1.46
CA ASP A 149 13.76 -28.59 -0.46
C ASP A 149 14.21 -27.82 0.79
N ASP A 150 14.22 -26.47 0.75
CA ASP A 150 14.63 -25.63 1.87
C ASP A 150 13.38 -25.15 2.63
N ASP A 151 12.86 -26.01 3.49
CA ASP A 151 11.81 -25.64 4.44
C ASP A 151 12.37 -24.63 5.44
N VAL A 152 11.98 -23.35 5.26
CA VAL A 152 12.39 -22.25 6.13
C VAL A 152 12.02 -22.53 7.60
N ASP A 153 10.85 -23.11 7.80
CA ASP A 153 10.39 -23.48 9.15
C ASP A 153 11.28 -24.56 9.75
N ASP A 154 11.70 -25.53 8.97
CA ASP A 154 12.59 -26.59 9.42
C ASP A 154 14.02 -26.06 9.67
N PHE A 155 14.51 -25.14 8.83
CA PHE A 155 15.77 -24.44 9.07
C PHE A 155 15.71 -23.63 10.37
N ILE A 156 14.65 -22.86 10.58
CA ILE A 156 14.46 -22.04 11.77
C ILE A 156 14.36 -22.92 13.01
N ARG A 157 13.52 -23.97 12.98
CA ARG A 157 13.40 -24.93 14.07
C ARG A 157 14.74 -25.58 14.41
N ARG A 158 15.46 -26.07 13.41
CA ARG A 158 16.76 -26.73 13.61
C ARG A 158 17.80 -25.77 14.21
N ASN A 159 17.79 -24.50 13.84
CA ASN A 159 18.77 -23.54 14.30
C ASN A 159 18.38 -22.85 15.61
N LEU A 160 17.09 -22.54 15.82
CA LEU A 160 16.61 -21.97 17.08
C LEU A 160 16.77 -22.91 18.27
N PHE A 161 16.53 -24.22 18.09
CA PHE A 161 16.67 -25.19 19.16
C PHE A 161 18.13 -25.59 19.49
N ARG A 162 19.11 -25.11 18.72
CA ARG A 162 20.53 -25.31 19.03
C ARG A 162 21.07 -24.35 20.09
N ALA A 163 20.37 -23.24 20.33
CA ALA A 163 20.75 -22.31 21.38
C ALA A 163 20.41 -22.95 22.74
N ASP A 164 21.44 -23.26 23.53
CA ASP A 164 21.27 -23.87 24.85
C ASP A 164 20.81 -22.79 25.85
N ALA A 165 19.54 -22.80 26.19
CA ALA A 165 18.94 -21.86 27.14
C ALA A 165 19.49 -22.02 28.58
N ASN A 166 20.03 -23.20 28.93
CA ASN A 166 20.50 -23.49 30.28
C ASN A 166 21.79 -22.74 30.66
N SER A 167 22.37 -21.98 29.77
CA SER A 167 23.60 -21.22 30.02
C SER A 167 23.38 -19.75 30.45
N MET A 168 22.12 -19.29 30.55
CA MET A 168 21.79 -17.94 30.99
C MET A 168 22.00 -17.76 32.48
N SER A 169 23.15 -17.22 32.88
CA SER A 169 23.55 -17.20 34.29
C SER A 169 23.61 -15.82 34.94
N HIS A 170 23.54 -14.74 34.19
CA HIS A 170 23.74 -13.40 34.71
C HIS A 170 22.61 -12.43 34.42
N LEU A 171 22.04 -11.87 35.49
CA LEU A 171 21.12 -10.73 35.39
C LEU A 171 21.93 -9.47 35.01
N LEU A 172 21.58 -8.83 33.91
CA LEU A 172 22.24 -7.65 33.42
C LEU A 172 21.48 -6.37 33.75
N MET A 173 20.16 -6.43 33.60
CA MET A 173 19.27 -5.28 33.74
C MET A 173 17.93 -5.68 34.33
N GLU A 174 17.34 -4.80 35.12
CA GLU A 174 15.99 -4.97 35.62
C GLU A 174 15.20 -3.67 35.57
N VAL A 175 13.94 -3.76 35.20
CA VAL A 175 12.88 -2.78 35.46
C VAL A 175 11.72 -3.54 36.12
N PRO A 176 10.75 -2.85 36.74
CA PRO A 176 9.60 -3.53 37.33
C PRO A 176 8.95 -4.49 36.33
N GLY A 177 9.05 -5.77 36.61
CA GLY A 177 8.47 -6.84 35.80
C GLY A 177 9.35 -7.43 34.70
N LEU A 178 10.34 -6.74 34.18
CA LEU A 178 11.19 -7.20 33.07
C LEU A 178 12.66 -7.25 33.47
N HIS A 179 13.29 -8.39 33.23
CA HIS A 179 14.72 -8.61 33.37
C HIS A 179 15.37 -8.96 32.04
N VAL A 180 16.57 -8.49 31.80
CA VAL A 180 17.42 -8.90 30.69
C VAL A 180 18.51 -9.81 31.19
N LEU A 181 18.55 -11.03 30.71
CA LEU A 181 19.57 -12.02 31.03
C LEU A 181 20.64 -12.04 29.95
N TYR A 182 21.90 -12.20 30.36
CA TYR A 182 23.02 -12.31 29.43
C TYR A 182 23.99 -13.40 29.88
N SER A 183 24.44 -14.19 28.92
CA SER A 183 25.48 -15.20 29.12
C SER A 183 26.80 -14.79 28.47
N GLU A 184 27.83 -14.49 29.25
CA GLU A 184 29.13 -14.11 28.71
C GLU A 184 29.84 -15.25 27.97
N ASN A 185 29.50 -16.49 28.29
CA ASN A 185 30.16 -17.67 27.70
C ASN A 185 29.79 -17.93 26.25
N ASN A 186 28.57 -17.62 25.87
CA ASN A 186 28.06 -17.88 24.53
C ASN A 186 27.43 -16.67 23.86
N GLY A 187 27.40 -15.51 24.54
CA GLY A 187 26.84 -14.28 24.01
C GLY A 187 25.32 -14.26 23.87
N HIS A 188 24.61 -15.10 24.61
CA HIS A 188 23.17 -15.18 24.53
C HIS A 188 22.49 -14.08 25.34
N ILE A 189 21.43 -13.48 24.77
CA ILE A 189 20.56 -12.50 25.42
C ILE A 189 19.14 -13.08 25.45
N ALA A 190 18.47 -13.00 26.59
CA ALA A 190 17.06 -13.36 26.73
C ALA A 190 16.31 -12.37 27.62
N LEU A 191 14.99 -12.33 27.49
CA LEU A 191 14.09 -11.57 28.35
C LEU A 191 13.46 -12.52 29.38
N ALA A 192 13.29 -12.04 30.59
CA ALA A 192 12.72 -12.79 31.69
C ALA A 192 11.77 -11.94 32.54
N ASP A 193 10.92 -12.58 33.33
CA ASP A 193 10.07 -11.91 34.30
C ASP A 193 10.86 -11.53 35.57
N LYS A 194 10.18 -10.87 36.51
CA LYS A 194 10.74 -10.43 37.81
C LYS A 194 11.31 -11.60 38.66
N ASP A 195 10.81 -12.80 38.44
CA ASP A 195 11.22 -14.01 39.17
C ASP A 195 12.33 -14.76 38.42
N ARG A 196 12.84 -14.16 37.33
CA ARG A 196 13.85 -14.68 36.39
C ARG A 196 13.39 -15.90 35.59
N ASN A 197 12.08 -16.11 35.45
CA ASN A 197 11.59 -17.10 34.51
C ASN A 197 11.78 -16.53 33.09
N GLU A 198 12.43 -17.29 32.24
CA GLU A 198 12.65 -16.90 30.84
C GLU A 198 11.32 -16.73 30.10
N LEU A 199 11.13 -15.58 29.48
CA LEU A 199 10.01 -15.27 28.59
C LEU A 199 10.39 -15.50 27.14
N THR A 200 11.67 -15.30 26.82
CA THR A 200 12.25 -15.63 25.50
C THR A 200 13.40 -16.62 25.66
N LYS A 201 13.65 -17.38 24.61
CA LYS A 201 14.94 -18.03 24.35
C LYS A 201 15.94 -16.99 23.80
N PRO A 202 17.19 -17.36 23.49
CA PRO A 202 18.18 -16.40 22.98
C PRO A 202 17.73 -15.67 21.71
N LEU A 203 17.87 -14.34 21.75
CA LEU A 203 17.61 -13.45 20.62
C LEU A 203 18.70 -13.61 19.56
N SER A 204 18.32 -13.53 18.29
CA SER A 204 19.27 -13.67 17.17
C SER A 204 18.85 -12.83 15.97
N ILE A 205 19.79 -12.66 15.03
CA ILE A 205 19.54 -12.08 13.71
C ILE A 205 19.60 -13.20 12.68
N ILE A 206 18.64 -13.22 11.76
CA ILE A 206 18.72 -14.03 10.54
C ILE A 206 19.05 -13.09 9.38
N LEU A 207 20.07 -13.48 8.61
CA LEU A 207 20.41 -12.89 7.32
C LEU A 207 20.44 -14.04 6.31
N ASP A 208 19.53 -14.00 5.34
CA ASP A 208 19.26 -15.07 4.38
C ASP A 208 19.02 -16.42 5.10
N ASP A 209 19.92 -17.40 4.91
CA ASP A 209 19.89 -18.72 5.52
C ASP A 209 20.74 -18.85 6.80
N LYS A 210 21.34 -17.76 7.28
CA LYS A 210 22.25 -17.77 8.41
C LYS A 210 21.65 -17.10 9.64
N GLN A 211 21.84 -17.71 10.79
CA GLN A 211 21.40 -17.18 12.07
C GLN A 211 22.59 -16.86 12.99
N PHE A 212 22.54 -15.69 13.61
CA PHE A 212 23.63 -15.12 14.43
C PHE A 212 23.12 -14.91 15.86
N PHE A 213 23.60 -15.70 16.80
CA PHE A 213 23.20 -15.68 18.21
C PHE A 213 24.16 -14.94 19.13
N SER A 214 25.44 -14.85 18.76
CA SER A 214 26.49 -14.36 19.65
C SER A 214 26.54 -12.87 19.73
N TRP A 215 26.17 -12.33 20.86
CA TRP A 215 26.26 -10.93 21.19
C TRP A 215 27.40 -10.71 22.21
N THR A 216 28.12 -9.62 22.04
CA THR A 216 29.15 -9.19 23.00
C THR A 216 28.68 -7.91 23.68
N LEU A 217 28.72 -7.88 25.00
CA LEU A 217 28.45 -6.68 25.77
C LEU A 217 29.53 -5.64 25.48
N SER A 218 29.15 -4.52 24.87
CA SER A 218 30.08 -3.43 24.51
C SER A 218 30.05 -2.31 25.53
N GLU A 219 28.89 -2.00 26.10
CA GLU A 219 28.75 -0.93 27.06
C GLU A 219 27.67 -1.22 28.12
N LYS A 220 27.90 -0.81 29.35
CA LYS A 220 26.91 -0.79 30.43
C LYS A 220 27.02 0.48 31.22
N LYS A 221 25.95 1.24 31.35
CA LYS A 221 25.86 2.44 32.17
C LYS A 221 24.64 2.33 33.08
N SER A 222 24.81 2.70 34.34
CA SER A 222 23.73 2.72 35.33
C SER A 222 23.69 4.07 36.01
N TRP A 223 22.47 4.61 36.15
CA TRP A 223 22.15 5.81 36.89
C TRP A 223 21.12 5.44 37.97
N LEU A 224 20.73 6.42 38.76
CA LEU A 224 19.82 6.18 39.89
C LEU A 224 18.45 5.65 39.46
N ASP A 225 17.96 6.10 38.29
CA ASP A 225 16.61 5.86 37.77
C ASP A 225 16.58 5.23 36.37
N SER A 226 17.76 4.96 35.81
CA SER A 226 17.85 4.43 34.43
C SER A 226 19.06 3.55 34.24
N MET A 227 19.01 2.67 33.28
CA MET A 227 20.10 1.80 32.88
C MET A 227 20.15 1.71 31.34
N TYR A 228 21.35 1.61 30.85
CA TYR A 228 21.64 1.44 29.42
C TYR A 228 22.65 0.32 29.24
N VAL A 229 22.38 -0.55 28.27
CA VAL A 229 23.36 -1.53 27.79
C VAL A 229 23.40 -1.52 26.29
N SER A 230 24.57 -1.78 25.73
CA SER A 230 24.78 -2.00 24.32
C SER A 230 25.46 -3.34 24.10
N PHE A 231 24.92 -4.08 23.11
CA PHE A 231 25.45 -5.34 22.64
C PHE A 231 25.82 -5.21 21.17
N VAL A 232 26.91 -5.87 20.77
CA VAL A 232 27.34 -5.92 19.38
C VAL A 232 27.41 -7.35 18.90
N ASN A 233 26.98 -7.56 17.66
CA ASN A 233 27.17 -8.80 16.92
C ASN A 233 27.97 -8.47 15.67
N VAL A 234 29.22 -8.98 15.63
CA VAL A 234 30.17 -8.68 14.56
C VAL A 234 30.46 -9.94 13.78
N ASN A 235 30.27 -9.89 12.49
CA ASN A 235 30.60 -10.99 11.58
C ASN A 235 31.12 -10.46 10.24
N ASP A 236 31.31 -11.31 9.27
CA ASP A 236 31.88 -10.96 7.95
C ASP A 236 30.89 -10.23 7.01
N CYS A 237 29.62 -10.17 7.37
CA CYS A 237 28.56 -9.53 6.59
C CYS A 237 28.15 -8.17 7.13
N PHE A 238 28.03 -8.06 8.46
CA PHE A 238 27.53 -6.87 9.12
C PHE A 238 28.10 -6.68 10.53
N ASN A 239 27.99 -5.45 11.02
CA ASN A 239 28.06 -5.11 12.43
C ASN A 239 26.66 -4.75 12.90
N ALA A 240 26.10 -5.48 13.85
CA ALA A 240 24.86 -5.11 14.49
C ALA A 240 25.12 -4.58 15.90
N GLU A 241 24.47 -3.48 16.25
CA GLU A 241 24.43 -2.92 17.58
C GLU A 241 23.00 -2.92 18.11
N MET A 242 22.78 -3.51 19.27
CA MET A 242 21.49 -3.51 19.96
C MET A 242 21.62 -2.76 21.28
N LYS A 243 20.96 -1.62 21.37
CA LYS A 243 20.92 -0.76 22.54
C LYS A 243 19.62 -1.00 23.29
N MET A 244 19.73 -1.20 24.60
CA MET A 244 18.57 -1.32 25.47
C MET A 244 18.64 -0.23 26.54
N SER A 245 17.61 0.60 26.57
CA SER A 245 17.46 1.68 27.54
C SER A 245 16.29 1.40 28.46
N LEU A 246 16.53 1.35 29.75
CA LEU A 246 15.52 1.12 30.77
C LEU A 246 15.38 2.33 31.67
N ARG A 247 14.10 2.66 31.97
CA ARG A 247 13.77 3.69 32.97
C ARG A 247 12.88 3.08 34.04
N ASN A 248 13.35 3.11 35.30
CA ASN A 248 12.65 2.47 36.41
C ASN A 248 11.21 2.96 36.60
N ASN A 249 10.95 4.22 36.25
CA ASN A 249 9.61 4.81 36.40
C ASN A 249 8.58 4.33 35.38
N ASN A 250 8.98 3.64 34.32
CA ASN A 250 8.10 3.33 33.19
C ASN A 250 7.83 1.85 32.99
N SER A 251 8.48 0.94 33.74
CA SER A 251 8.38 -0.52 33.53
C SER A 251 8.65 -0.97 32.07
N LEU A 252 9.45 -0.17 31.36
CA LEU A 252 9.63 -0.23 29.91
C LEU A 252 11.11 -0.33 29.57
N ALA A 253 11.43 -1.25 28.66
CA ALA A 253 12.70 -1.27 27.95
C ALA A 253 12.49 -0.79 26.52
N HIS A 254 13.22 0.25 26.12
CA HIS A 254 13.33 0.66 24.73
C HIS A 254 14.53 -0.02 24.10
N ILE A 255 14.31 -0.67 22.96
CA ILE A 255 15.34 -1.41 22.22
C ILE A 255 15.52 -0.76 20.87
N ASP A 256 16.77 -0.35 20.58
CA ASP A 256 17.21 0.12 19.28
C ASP A 256 18.16 -0.91 18.67
N LEU A 257 17.87 -1.36 17.47
CA LEU A 257 18.72 -2.24 16.68
C LEU A 257 19.23 -1.46 15.47
N GLN A 258 20.53 -1.47 15.25
CA GLN A 258 21.19 -0.92 14.08
C GLN A 258 22.09 -1.97 13.45
N ILE A 259 21.93 -2.20 12.15
CA ILE A 259 22.74 -3.16 11.37
C ILE A 259 23.44 -2.40 10.26
N GLN A 260 24.77 -2.35 10.32
CA GLN A 260 25.63 -1.75 9.30
C GLN A 260 26.28 -2.84 8.47
N PHE A 261 26.08 -2.82 7.16
CA PHE A 261 26.64 -3.80 6.24
C PHE A 261 28.10 -3.50 5.93
N LEU A 262 28.93 -4.54 5.97
CA LEU A 262 30.39 -4.45 5.71
C LEU A 262 30.74 -4.70 4.23
N LYS A 263 29.79 -5.14 3.43
CA LYS A 263 29.92 -5.39 2.00
C LYS A 263 28.60 -5.14 1.27
N GLU A 264 28.72 -4.82 0.01
CA GLU A 264 27.57 -4.78 -0.91
C GLU A 264 27.03 -6.18 -1.12
N MET A 265 25.71 -6.35 -1.00
CA MET A 265 25.05 -7.64 -1.19
C MET A 265 23.56 -7.49 -1.42
N ASP A 266 23.00 -8.47 -2.10
CA ASP A 266 21.54 -8.65 -2.16
C ASP A 266 21.12 -9.59 -1.04
N ILE A 267 20.11 -9.19 -0.28
CA ILE A 267 19.55 -9.96 0.82
C ILE A 267 18.12 -10.39 0.49
N SER A 268 17.78 -11.63 0.79
CA SER A 268 16.44 -12.16 0.63
C SER A 268 15.65 -12.17 1.93
N ARG A 269 16.35 -12.12 3.05
CA ARG A 269 15.76 -12.07 4.38
C ARG A 269 16.68 -11.38 5.36
N LEU A 270 16.11 -10.46 6.15
CA LEU A 270 16.74 -9.89 7.34
C LEU A 270 15.69 -9.79 8.44
N SER A 271 15.89 -10.47 9.57
CA SER A 271 14.94 -10.47 10.67
C SER A 271 15.64 -10.50 12.02
N LEU A 272 15.12 -9.76 12.99
CA LEU A 272 15.39 -10.02 14.40
C LEU A 272 14.42 -11.11 14.86
N VAL A 273 14.96 -12.14 15.49
CA VAL A 273 14.23 -13.33 15.91
C VAL A 273 14.03 -13.32 17.41
N LEU A 274 12.79 -13.45 17.82
CA LEU A 274 12.34 -13.47 19.21
C LEU A 274 11.63 -14.82 19.46
N PRO A 275 12.34 -15.88 19.88
CA PRO A 275 11.70 -17.13 20.23
C PRO A 275 11.19 -17.08 21.67
N PHE A 276 9.93 -17.44 21.88
CA PHE A 276 9.24 -17.35 23.17
C PHE A 276 9.12 -18.71 23.87
N THR A 277 8.75 -18.66 25.14
CA THR A 277 8.42 -19.83 25.93
C THR A 277 6.92 -20.17 25.89
N SER A 278 6.11 -19.31 25.26
CA SER A 278 4.68 -19.50 25.03
C SER A 278 4.32 -19.20 23.58
N ASP A 279 3.34 -19.92 23.06
CA ASP A 279 2.80 -19.80 21.70
C ASP A 279 1.50 -18.95 21.63
N LYS A 280 1.09 -18.33 22.74
CA LYS A 280 -0.13 -17.54 22.81
C LYS A 280 0.10 -16.10 22.45
N PHE A 281 -0.01 -15.80 21.15
CA PHE A 281 0.15 -14.45 20.63
C PHE A 281 -1.17 -13.67 20.60
N LEU A 282 -1.08 -12.36 20.84
CA LEU A 282 -2.12 -11.37 20.58
C LEU A 282 -1.52 -10.27 19.74
N VAL A 283 -2.07 -10.00 18.57
CA VAL A 283 -1.56 -8.97 17.65
C VAL A 283 -2.40 -7.71 17.76
N TYR A 284 -1.72 -6.57 17.84
CA TYR A 284 -2.34 -5.25 17.88
C TYR A 284 -2.13 -4.56 16.53
N ARG A 285 -3.18 -4.02 15.98
CA ARG A 285 -3.19 -3.37 14.68
C ARG A 285 -3.97 -2.07 14.76
N THR A 286 -3.48 -1.05 14.07
CA THR A 286 -4.06 0.29 14.07
C THR A 286 -5.52 0.29 13.65
N ASN A 287 -5.85 -0.46 12.64
CA ASN A 287 -7.17 -0.44 12.00
C ASN A 287 -7.88 -1.77 12.10
N MET A 288 -7.66 -2.53 13.18
CA MET A 288 -8.28 -3.85 13.33
C MET A 288 -8.54 -4.21 14.78
N ARG A 289 -9.40 -5.20 14.95
CA ARG A 289 -9.59 -5.91 16.20
C ARG A 289 -8.30 -6.64 16.58
N VAL A 290 -8.11 -6.83 17.88
CA VAL A 290 -7.06 -7.73 18.36
C VAL A 290 -7.30 -9.11 17.79
N ASP A 291 -6.31 -9.67 17.16
CA ASP A 291 -6.35 -11.03 16.69
C ASP A 291 -5.95 -11.94 17.86
N ASP A 292 -6.92 -12.65 18.41
CA ASP A 292 -6.80 -13.56 19.54
C ASP A 292 -7.19 -15.01 19.16
N ARG A 293 -7.26 -15.29 17.87
CA ARG A 293 -7.48 -16.65 17.37
C ARG A 293 -6.27 -17.52 17.70
N ASP A 294 -6.48 -18.83 17.67
CA ASP A 294 -5.36 -19.77 17.68
C ASP A 294 -4.54 -19.60 16.39
N LEU A 295 -3.54 -18.72 16.48
CA LEU A 295 -2.65 -18.40 15.38
C LEU A 295 -1.76 -19.62 15.10
N GLN A 296 -1.50 -19.88 13.83
CA GLN A 296 -0.57 -20.93 13.44
C GLN A 296 0.74 -20.34 12.93
N ASN A 297 0.71 -19.81 11.74
CA ASN A 297 1.82 -19.11 11.13
C ASN A 297 1.25 -17.90 10.37
N GLU A 298 1.47 -16.70 10.90
CA GLU A 298 0.80 -15.49 10.47
C GLU A 298 1.82 -14.44 10.03
N TYR A 299 1.46 -13.69 9.01
CA TYR A 299 2.30 -12.65 8.44
C TYR A 299 1.54 -11.33 8.34
N TYR A 300 2.10 -10.27 8.93
CA TYR A 300 1.46 -8.96 9.05
C TYR A 300 2.32 -7.86 8.43
N LEU A 301 1.85 -7.24 7.37
CA LEU A 301 2.46 -6.04 6.79
C LEU A 301 2.11 -4.77 7.57
N ASP A 302 1.00 -4.81 8.27
CA ASP A 302 0.46 -3.70 9.03
C ASP A 302 0.21 -4.16 10.47
N HIS A 303 0.98 -3.61 11.40
CA HIS A 303 0.92 -3.97 12.82
C HIS A 303 1.43 -2.80 13.68
N GLU A 304 1.00 -2.78 14.94
CA GLU A 304 1.51 -1.85 15.95
C GLU A 304 2.35 -2.53 17.01
N GLY A 305 2.13 -3.81 17.18
CA GLY A 305 2.82 -4.65 18.11
C GLY A 305 2.08 -5.95 18.36
N PHE A 306 2.59 -6.71 19.31
CA PHE A 306 1.98 -7.96 19.74
C PHE A 306 2.30 -8.23 21.21
N SER A 307 1.53 -9.13 21.82
CA SER A 307 1.80 -9.65 23.16
C SER A 307 1.91 -11.15 23.14
N VAL A 308 2.67 -11.67 24.07
CA VAL A 308 2.77 -13.11 24.32
C VAL A 308 2.29 -13.40 25.75
N GLN A 309 1.20 -14.16 25.85
CA GLN A 309 0.64 -14.51 27.15
C GLN A 309 1.33 -15.73 27.73
N ASN A 310 1.74 -15.63 28.99
CA ASN A 310 2.27 -16.69 29.81
C ASN A 310 1.39 -16.92 31.03
N VAL A 311 1.71 -17.93 31.83
CA VAL A 311 1.01 -18.16 33.09
C VAL A 311 1.31 -17.06 34.09
N GLY A 312 0.34 -16.18 34.32
CA GLY A 312 0.43 -15.10 35.31
C GLY A 312 1.08 -13.81 34.86
N ASN A 313 1.60 -13.73 33.63
CA ASN A 313 2.14 -12.50 33.05
C ASN A 313 1.95 -12.46 31.53
N GLN A 314 2.22 -11.30 30.97
CA GLN A 314 2.15 -11.01 29.55
C GLN A 314 3.35 -10.17 29.14
N LEU A 315 4.11 -10.64 28.17
CA LEU A 315 5.17 -9.85 27.52
C LEU A 315 4.56 -9.04 26.38
N ASN A 316 4.74 -7.74 26.40
CA ASN A 316 4.22 -6.81 25.40
C ASN A 316 5.37 -6.23 24.59
N ILE A 317 5.25 -6.26 23.25
CA ILE A 317 6.16 -5.66 22.30
C ILE A 317 5.33 -4.74 21.40
N TYR A 318 5.65 -3.48 21.37
CA TYR A 318 4.88 -2.47 20.65
C TYR A 318 5.74 -1.27 20.25
N TYR A 319 5.14 -0.34 19.49
CA TYR A 319 5.81 0.81 18.95
C TYR A 319 7.01 0.41 18.06
N CYS A 320 6.68 -0.25 16.95
CA CYS A 320 7.66 -0.81 16.02
C CYS A 320 7.67 -0.04 14.68
N PRO A 321 8.04 1.25 14.62
CA PRO A 321 7.78 2.10 13.46
C PRO A 321 8.56 1.73 12.21
N ASN A 322 9.69 1.03 12.35
CA ASN A 322 10.63 0.77 11.26
C ASN A 322 10.68 -0.71 10.85
N LEU A 323 9.77 -1.52 11.33
CA LEU A 323 9.66 -2.91 10.86
C LEU A 323 8.98 -2.95 9.50
N SER A 324 9.50 -3.78 8.61
CA SER A 324 8.86 -3.98 7.31
C SER A 324 7.63 -4.86 7.41
N SER A 325 7.70 -5.91 8.24
CA SER A 325 6.60 -6.81 8.53
C SER A 325 6.84 -7.59 9.83
N LEU A 326 5.80 -8.21 10.34
CA LEU A 326 5.82 -9.10 11.49
C LEU A 326 5.35 -10.48 11.05
N GLN A 327 6.15 -11.51 11.32
CA GLN A 327 5.72 -12.90 11.18
C GLN A 327 5.66 -13.56 12.55
N LEU A 328 4.56 -14.27 12.85
CA LEU A 328 4.37 -15.04 14.06
C LEU A 328 4.20 -16.53 13.72
N ASP A 329 5.09 -17.37 14.18
CA ASP A 329 5.00 -18.81 14.05
C ASP A 329 4.67 -19.43 15.42
N ALA A 330 3.42 -19.79 15.64
CA ALA A 330 2.97 -20.41 16.87
C ALA A 330 3.56 -21.80 17.07
N ALA A 331 3.83 -22.56 16.00
CA ALA A 331 4.38 -23.91 16.11
C ALA A 331 5.80 -23.92 16.70
N SER A 332 6.60 -22.90 16.41
CA SER A 332 7.92 -22.68 17.01
C SER A 332 7.89 -21.69 18.18
N ALA A 333 6.73 -21.11 18.51
CA ALA A 333 6.57 -20.02 19.46
C ALA A 333 7.54 -18.85 19.18
N THR A 334 7.62 -18.42 17.92
CA THR A 334 8.63 -17.45 17.47
C THR A 334 8.00 -16.27 16.76
N ALA A 335 8.49 -15.06 17.04
CA ALA A 335 8.23 -13.88 16.25
C ALA A 335 9.47 -13.48 15.45
N PHE A 336 9.26 -13.12 14.19
CA PHE A 336 10.25 -12.55 13.31
C PHE A 336 9.88 -11.09 13.05
N LEU A 337 10.72 -10.19 13.50
CA LEU A 337 10.65 -8.77 13.20
C LEU A 337 11.45 -8.54 11.93
N ASN A 338 10.76 -8.48 10.78
CA ASN A 338 11.40 -8.37 9.47
C ASN A 338 11.87 -6.93 9.23
N LEU A 339 13.03 -6.80 8.60
CA LEU A 339 13.75 -5.54 8.41
C LEU A 339 14.08 -5.26 6.93
N ASP A 340 13.71 -6.13 6.03
CA ASP A 340 13.94 -6.05 4.59
C ASP A 340 12.83 -5.23 3.90
N TYR A 341 12.79 -3.94 4.23
CA TYR A 341 11.69 -3.04 3.91
C TYR A 341 11.36 -2.96 2.42
N GLU A 342 12.35 -2.85 1.55
CA GLU A 342 12.12 -2.74 0.10
C GLU A 342 11.45 -3.98 -0.49
N LYS A 343 11.69 -5.15 0.08
CA LYS A 343 11.03 -6.39 -0.31
C LYS A 343 9.55 -6.38 0.04
N ASP A 344 9.20 -5.99 1.26
CA ASP A 344 7.83 -5.97 1.76
C ASP A 344 7.02 -4.77 1.23
N HIS A 345 7.72 -3.67 0.93
CA HIS A 345 7.14 -2.39 0.53
C HIS A 345 7.77 -1.84 -0.76
N PRO A 346 7.72 -2.56 -1.86
CA PRO A 346 8.37 -2.12 -3.10
C PRO A 346 7.63 -0.97 -3.74
N LEU A 347 8.41 -0.08 -4.35
CA LEU A 347 7.88 0.88 -5.31
C LEU A 347 7.67 0.18 -6.64
N VAL A 348 6.48 0.29 -7.20
CA VAL A 348 6.21 -0.18 -8.56
C VAL A 348 6.60 0.90 -9.55
N HIS A 349 7.44 0.54 -10.50
CA HIS A 349 7.97 1.43 -11.51
C HIS A 349 7.21 1.32 -12.83
N PHE A 350 6.77 2.46 -13.33
CA PHE A 350 6.31 2.67 -14.68
C PHE A 350 7.31 3.61 -15.36
N PRO A 351 8.32 3.09 -16.08
CA PRO A 351 9.36 3.93 -16.67
C PRO A 351 8.76 4.91 -17.67
N ALA A 352 9.34 6.12 -17.75
CA ALA A 352 8.99 7.07 -18.77
C ALA A 352 9.14 6.44 -20.16
N ARG A 353 8.36 6.89 -21.12
CA ARG A 353 8.26 6.28 -22.45
C ARG A 353 9.53 6.12 -23.23
N ASN A 354 10.45 7.06 -23.08
CA ASN A 354 11.75 7.04 -23.75
C ASN A 354 12.72 6.12 -23.01
N ASP A 355 12.31 5.58 -21.89
CA ASP A 355 13.04 4.56 -21.18
C ASP A 355 12.68 3.20 -21.80
N THR A 356 13.69 2.46 -22.20
CA THR A 356 13.54 1.11 -22.77
C THR A 356 13.60 0.03 -21.70
N SER A 357 13.64 0.42 -20.42
CA SER A 357 13.67 -0.53 -19.32
C SER A 357 12.35 -1.28 -19.18
N ASP A 358 12.47 -2.54 -18.84
CA ASP A 358 11.33 -3.40 -18.59
C ASP A 358 10.53 -2.90 -17.38
N PHE A 359 9.22 -2.96 -17.53
CA PHE A 359 8.32 -2.75 -16.41
C PHE A 359 8.24 -4.00 -15.56
N PHE A 360 8.79 -3.98 -14.37
CA PHE A 360 8.61 -5.05 -13.38
C PHE A 360 9.01 -4.57 -11.99
N VAL A 361 8.55 -5.30 -10.97
CA VAL A 361 8.94 -5.11 -9.58
C VAL A 361 9.70 -6.33 -9.11
N ASP A 362 10.99 -6.15 -8.80
CA ASP A 362 11.78 -7.23 -8.20
C ASP A 362 11.63 -7.18 -6.68
N ARG A 363 10.95 -8.19 -6.14
CA ARG A 363 10.76 -8.37 -4.69
C ARG A 363 11.61 -9.46 -4.11
N SER A 364 12.36 -10.14 -4.95
CA SER A 364 13.11 -11.31 -4.52
C SER A 364 14.23 -10.94 -3.55
N ARG A 365 14.79 -9.73 -3.68
CA ARG A 365 15.95 -9.30 -2.91
C ARG A 365 15.96 -7.81 -2.66
N THR A 366 16.37 -7.44 -1.44
CA THR A 366 16.72 -6.07 -1.11
C THR A 366 18.21 -5.87 -1.35
N HIS A 367 18.57 -4.84 -2.10
CA HIS A 367 19.96 -4.48 -2.33
C HIS A 367 20.48 -3.59 -1.20
N VAL A 368 21.57 -3.98 -0.58
CA VAL A 368 22.24 -3.16 0.46
C VAL A 368 23.66 -2.81 0.03
N SER A 369 24.00 -1.53 0.13
CA SER A 369 25.36 -1.06 -0.19
C SER A 369 26.31 -1.27 0.98
N ILE A 370 27.62 -1.23 0.69
CA ILE A 370 28.63 -1.15 1.73
C ILE A 370 28.37 0.09 2.61
N ASP A 371 28.55 -0.05 3.92
CA ASP A 371 28.18 0.93 4.93
C ASP A 371 26.69 1.31 5.00
N GLY A 372 25.84 0.64 4.21
CA GLY A 372 24.38 0.75 4.32
C GLY A 372 23.91 0.37 5.71
N VAL A 373 22.94 1.11 6.26
CA VAL A 373 22.44 0.92 7.61
C VAL A 373 20.94 0.64 7.57
N ILE A 374 20.56 -0.45 8.21
CA ILE A 374 19.14 -0.77 8.52
C ILE A 374 18.96 -0.64 10.02
N SER A 375 17.90 0.04 10.45
CA SER A 375 17.60 0.25 11.87
C SER A 375 16.13 -0.06 12.16
N ALA A 376 15.90 -0.58 13.37
CA ALA A 376 14.58 -0.78 13.93
C ALA A 376 14.57 -0.44 15.42
N SER A 377 13.42 -0.03 15.92
CA SER A 377 13.23 0.19 17.37
C SER A 377 11.87 -0.36 17.79
N PHE A 378 11.76 -0.74 19.03
CA PHE A 378 10.53 -1.19 19.66
C PHE A 378 10.60 -1.10 21.18
N ASP A 379 9.45 -1.06 21.80
CA ASP A 379 9.29 -1.03 23.25
C ASP A 379 8.89 -2.39 23.78
N VAL A 380 9.42 -2.76 24.95
CA VAL A 380 9.14 -4.04 25.60
C VAL A 380 8.74 -3.80 27.06
N SER A 381 7.64 -4.42 27.49
CA SER A 381 7.25 -4.45 28.90
C SER A 381 6.67 -5.81 29.29
N VAL A 382 6.64 -6.06 30.61
CA VAL A 382 5.95 -7.22 31.18
C VAL A 382 4.85 -6.72 32.12
N SER A 383 3.64 -7.20 31.91
CA SER A 383 2.46 -6.85 32.70
C SER A 383 1.72 -8.07 33.25
N LEU A 384 0.77 -7.86 34.11
CA LEU A 384 -0.29 -8.84 34.33
C LEU A 384 -1.08 -9.02 33.03
N PRO A 385 -1.65 -10.22 32.81
CA PRO A 385 -2.53 -10.43 31.66
C PRO A 385 -3.65 -9.39 31.64
N CYS A 386 -3.78 -8.66 30.53
CA CYS A 386 -4.78 -7.60 30.37
C CYS A 386 -5.19 -7.47 28.90
N ASP A 387 -6.41 -6.96 28.68
CA ASP A 387 -6.85 -6.54 27.37
C ASP A 387 -6.30 -5.13 27.12
N LEU A 388 -5.47 -4.97 26.12
CA LEU A 388 -4.91 -3.69 25.77
C LEU A 388 -5.85 -2.94 24.81
N PRO A 389 -6.14 -1.65 25.06
CA PRO A 389 -6.84 -0.83 24.10
C PRO A 389 -5.96 -0.61 22.84
N ARG A 390 -6.62 -0.55 21.69
CA ARG A 390 -5.97 -0.28 20.40
C ARG A 390 -6.26 1.13 19.95
N ILE A 391 -5.33 1.76 19.29
CA ILE A 391 -5.54 3.07 18.66
C ILE A 391 -6.24 2.85 17.31
N MET A 392 -7.24 3.67 17.05
CA MET A 392 -8.00 3.59 15.80
C MET A 392 -7.37 4.50 14.73
N PRO A 393 -7.42 4.09 13.43
CA PRO A 393 -6.89 4.88 12.33
C PRO A 393 -7.76 6.09 11.97
N VAL A 394 -8.86 6.27 12.69
CA VAL A 394 -9.83 7.35 12.51
C VAL A 394 -10.08 8.04 13.84
N TRP A 395 -10.42 9.31 13.79
CA TRP A 395 -10.60 10.17 14.97
C TRP A 395 -12.07 10.35 15.34
N ASP A 396 -12.32 11.03 16.45
CA ASP A 396 -13.66 11.41 16.95
C ASP A 396 -14.63 10.25 17.14
N GLY A 397 -14.10 9.06 17.46
CA GLY A 397 -14.91 7.87 17.71
C GLY A 397 -15.54 7.26 16.46
N PHE A 398 -15.16 7.66 15.27
CA PHE A 398 -15.54 6.95 14.05
C PHE A 398 -14.93 5.54 14.02
N GLU A 399 -15.53 4.66 13.26
CA GLU A 399 -15.13 3.25 13.20
C GLU A 399 -14.29 2.92 11.97
N SER A 400 -14.58 3.58 10.86
CA SER A 400 -13.85 3.45 9.60
C SER A 400 -13.87 4.76 8.83
N ALA A 401 -13.05 4.89 7.80
CA ALA A 401 -13.07 6.01 6.89
C ALA A 401 -13.42 5.58 5.46
N VAL A 402 -14.07 6.45 4.74
CA VAL A 402 -14.18 6.40 3.28
C VAL A 402 -13.53 7.64 2.70
N ILE A 403 -12.60 7.42 1.79
CA ILE A 403 -11.82 8.47 1.15
C ILE A 403 -12.06 8.40 -0.34
N TRP A 404 -12.75 9.40 -0.87
CA TRP A 404 -13.01 9.47 -2.28
C TRP A 404 -11.92 10.28 -2.96
N THR A 405 -11.26 9.69 -3.97
CA THR A 405 -10.30 10.41 -4.81
C THR A 405 -10.85 10.56 -6.22
N GLU A 406 -10.62 11.72 -6.80
CA GLU A 406 -11.04 12.04 -8.16
C GLU A 406 -9.83 12.34 -9.02
N HIS A 407 -9.73 11.65 -10.15
CA HIS A 407 -8.76 11.90 -11.20
C HIS A 407 -9.34 12.87 -12.25
N ALA A 408 -8.48 13.76 -12.75
CA ALA A 408 -8.92 14.97 -13.49
C ALA A 408 -9.12 14.76 -14.99
N ASP A 409 -9.01 13.54 -15.50
CA ASP A 409 -9.05 13.24 -16.92
C ASP A 409 -10.38 13.68 -17.56
N TRP A 410 -10.26 14.36 -18.71
CA TRP A 410 -11.37 14.63 -19.62
C TRP A 410 -12.63 15.20 -18.96
N THR A 411 -12.51 16.31 -18.27
CA THR A 411 -13.58 16.92 -17.48
C THR A 411 -14.07 18.25 -18.08
N ASP A 412 -15.29 18.65 -17.72
CA ASP A 412 -15.92 19.92 -18.05
C ASP A 412 -16.54 20.54 -16.82
N ILE A 413 -16.67 21.86 -16.78
CA ILE A 413 -17.24 22.58 -15.63
C ILE A 413 -18.69 22.14 -15.35
N SER A 414 -19.44 21.76 -16.37
CA SER A 414 -20.83 21.31 -16.23
C SER A 414 -20.88 19.95 -15.51
N THR A 415 -20.00 19.01 -15.87
CA THR A 415 -19.87 17.72 -15.20
C THR A 415 -19.38 17.85 -13.78
N HIS A 416 -18.41 18.76 -13.54
CA HIS A 416 -17.95 19.08 -12.20
C HIS A 416 -19.06 19.61 -11.30
N ARG A 417 -19.84 20.57 -11.78
CA ARG A 417 -20.97 21.11 -11.01
C ARG A 417 -22.03 20.05 -10.76
N ALA A 418 -22.32 19.22 -11.76
CA ALA A 418 -23.28 18.14 -11.60
C ALA A 418 -22.88 17.18 -10.46
N VAL A 419 -21.65 16.69 -10.46
CA VAL A 419 -21.23 15.71 -9.45
C VAL A 419 -20.95 16.33 -8.07
N CYS A 420 -20.55 17.61 -8.03
CA CYS A 420 -20.27 18.27 -6.75
C CYS A 420 -21.47 19.00 -6.16
N PHE A 421 -22.29 19.67 -6.99
CA PHE A 421 -23.41 20.51 -6.53
C PHE A 421 -24.77 19.91 -6.89
N GLY A 422 -24.81 18.79 -7.61
CA GLY A 422 -26.00 18.09 -8.04
C GLY A 422 -26.55 18.50 -9.41
N ASN A 423 -26.19 19.70 -9.95
CA ASN A 423 -26.68 20.21 -11.22
C ASN A 423 -25.73 21.27 -11.79
N GLU A 424 -25.54 21.29 -13.13
CA GLU A 424 -24.64 22.24 -13.80
C GLU A 424 -25.05 23.70 -13.62
N ASN A 425 -26.35 23.98 -13.40
CA ASN A 425 -26.85 25.33 -13.20
C ASN A 425 -26.61 25.87 -11.79
N VAL A 426 -26.18 25.02 -10.87
CA VAL A 426 -25.79 25.44 -9.50
C VAL A 426 -24.34 25.91 -9.53
N VAL A 427 -24.15 27.20 -9.35
CA VAL A 427 -22.84 27.86 -9.44
C VAL A 427 -22.22 28.18 -8.07
N CYS A 428 -23.00 28.03 -7.00
CA CYS A 428 -22.57 28.30 -5.64
C CYS A 428 -22.68 27.03 -4.77
N ALA A 429 -21.60 26.67 -4.09
CA ALA A 429 -21.53 25.50 -3.22
C ALA A 429 -22.60 25.52 -2.10
N ASP A 430 -22.95 26.71 -1.56
CA ASP A 430 -23.97 26.85 -0.52
C ASP A 430 -25.39 26.56 -1.03
N SER A 431 -25.57 26.48 -2.35
CA SER A 431 -26.86 26.21 -3.00
C SER A 431 -26.91 24.78 -3.58
N ALA A 432 -25.95 23.92 -3.22
CA ALA A 432 -25.91 22.54 -3.72
C ALA A 432 -27.23 21.80 -3.45
N VAL A 433 -27.70 21.06 -4.42
CA VAL A 433 -28.98 20.30 -4.39
C VAL A 433 -28.76 18.79 -4.47
N GLY A 434 -27.54 18.35 -4.58
CA GLY A 434 -27.08 16.97 -4.66
C GLY A 434 -25.57 16.93 -4.78
N GLY A 435 -25.01 15.75 -5.07
CA GLY A 435 -23.59 15.54 -5.22
C GLY A 435 -22.79 15.64 -3.93
N PHE A 436 -21.48 15.61 -4.04
CA PHE A 436 -20.57 15.51 -2.90
C PHE A 436 -20.77 16.62 -1.86
N VAL A 437 -20.96 17.86 -2.28
CA VAL A 437 -21.09 19.01 -1.36
C VAL A 437 -22.39 18.95 -0.55
N TYR A 438 -23.52 18.59 -1.18
CA TYR A 438 -24.80 18.50 -0.52
C TYR A 438 -24.81 17.45 0.61
N TYR A 439 -24.15 16.32 0.38
CA TYR A 439 -24.04 15.23 1.34
C TYR A 439 -22.85 15.38 2.31
N ASP A 440 -22.07 16.45 2.17
CA ASP A 440 -20.87 16.71 2.98
C ASP A 440 -19.90 15.52 2.95
N VAL A 441 -19.59 15.07 1.74
CA VAL A 441 -18.59 14.06 1.44
C VAL A 441 -17.42 14.73 0.73
N PRO A 442 -16.38 15.18 1.46
CA PRO A 442 -15.24 15.83 0.85
C PRO A 442 -14.42 14.83 0.02
N VAL A 443 -13.82 15.32 -1.05
CA VAL A 443 -13.06 14.52 -2.01
C VAL A 443 -11.63 15.04 -2.09
N THR A 444 -10.66 14.13 -2.23
CA THR A 444 -9.32 14.48 -2.69
C THR A 444 -9.37 14.56 -4.22
N LYS A 445 -9.38 15.79 -4.70
CA LYS A 445 -9.59 16.11 -6.11
C LYS A 445 -8.30 16.52 -6.79
N SER A 446 -7.85 15.74 -7.76
CA SER A 446 -6.75 16.15 -8.61
C SER A 446 -7.21 17.12 -9.73
N VAL A 447 -6.28 17.93 -10.21
CA VAL A 447 -6.53 18.92 -11.27
C VAL A 447 -5.31 19.10 -12.16
N PHE A 448 -5.53 19.44 -13.41
CA PHE A 448 -4.47 19.95 -14.28
C PHE A 448 -4.27 21.45 -14.06
N TYR A 449 -3.02 21.87 -14.02
CA TYR A 449 -2.67 23.29 -13.88
C TYR A 449 -2.91 24.07 -15.16
N SER A 450 -2.46 23.54 -16.30
CA SER A 450 -2.50 24.23 -17.59
C SER A 450 -2.89 23.28 -18.74
N ASN A 451 -3.25 23.88 -19.88
CA ASN A 451 -3.49 23.19 -21.13
C ASN A 451 -2.86 23.97 -22.29
N PRO A 452 -1.52 24.09 -22.35
CA PRO A 452 -0.82 24.92 -23.32
C PRO A 452 -0.99 24.44 -24.77
N SER A 453 -1.22 23.16 -24.95
CA SER A 453 -1.42 22.55 -26.26
C SER A 453 -2.86 22.67 -26.78
N GLY A 454 -3.77 23.28 -26.00
CA GLY A 454 -5.17 23.45 -26.38
C GLY A 454 -5.88 22.14 -26.64
N ILE A 455 -5.66 21.14 -25.79
CA ILE A 455 -6.23 19.80 -25.94
C ILE A 455 -7.71 19.85 -25.62
N ASP A 456 -8.52 19.46 -26.59
CA ASP A 456 -9.95 19.28 -26.42
C ASP A 456 -10.29 17.99 -25.69
N ASN A 457 -11.42 17.97 -25.03
CA ASN A 457 -12.01 16.74 -24.51
C ASN A 457 -12.15 15.71 -25.62
N LEU A 458 -11.64 14.48 -25.39
CA LEU A 458 -11.82 13.36 -26.31
C LEU A 458 -13.23 12.83 -26.19
N VAL A 459 -14.18 13.50 -26.85
CA VAL A 459 -15.59 13.22 -26.65
C VAL A 459 -16.15 12.43 -27.80
N LYS A 460 -16.75 11.30 -27.50
CA LYS A 460 -17.72 10.65 -28.39
C LYS A 460 -19.06 11.40 -28.38
N ASN A 461 -19.32 12.23 -27.38
CA ASN A 461 -20.54 13.00 -27.22
C ASN A 461 -20.34 14.44 -27.67
N LYS A 462 -21.14 14.90 -28.64
CA LYS A 462 -21.02 16.23 -29.26
C LYS A 462 -21.30 17.40 -28.30
N ASP A 463 -21.90 17.14 -27.15
CA ASP A 463 -22.36 18.17 -26.22
C ASP A 463 -21.23 18.73 -25.33
N PHE A 464 -20.07 18.05 -25.26
CA PHE A 464 -18.91 18.46 -24.49
C PHE A 464 -17.68 18.66 -25.39
N GLN A 465 -17.83 19.42 -26.43
CA GLN A 465 -16.71 19.83 -27.28
C GLN A 465 -16.08 21.07 -26.68
N GLY A 466 -14.83 21.00 -26.33
CA GLY A 466 -14.06 22.10 -25.80
C GLY A 466 -12.85 21.62 -25.03
N LEU A 467 -12.06 22.55 -24.54
CA LEU A 467 -10.87 22.27 -23.78
C LEU A 467 -11.24 21.52 -22.49
N HIS A 468 -10.45 20.51 -22.11
CA HIS A 468 -10.61 19.91 -20.80
C HIS A 468 -10.32 20.93 -19.70
N SER A 469 -10.97 20.78 -18.53
CA SER A 469 -10.84 21.69 -17.41
C SER A 469 -9.41 21.77 -16.89
N SER A 470 -8.83 22.98 -16.84
CA SER A 470 -7.55 23.25 -16.20
C SER A 470 -7.54 24.64 -15.58
N ILE A 471 -6.73 24.82 -14.54
CA ILE A 471 -6.78 26.04 -13.71
C ILE A 471 -6.48 27.29 -14.52
N GLN A 472 -5.45 27.28 -15.37
CA GLN A 472 -4.98 28.47 -16.10
C GLN A 472 -5.83 28.80 -17.33
N THR A 473 -6.61 27.85 -17.84
CA THR A 473 -7.43 28.07 -19.03
C THR A 473 -8.86 28.48 -18.72
N ASP A 474 -9.34 28.21 -17.51
CA ASP A 474 -10.73 28.47 -17.11
C ASP A 474 -10.84 29.10 -15.71
N SER A 475 -11.11 30.42 -15.67
CA SER A 475 -11.31 31.12 -14.40
C SER A 475 -12.56 30.66 -13.65
N VAL A 476 -13.59 30.17 -14.36
CA VAL A 476 -14.81 29.65 -13.73
C VAL A 476 -14.50 28.34 -13.02
N PHE A 477 -13.65 27.51 -13.61
CA PHE A 477 -13.16 26.29 -12.99
C PHE A 477 -12.30 26.61 -11.76
N PHE A 478 -11.42 27.60 -11.84
CA PHE A 478 -10.62 28.01 -10.68
C PHE A 478 -11.48 28.51 -9.51
N ASP A 479 -12.48 29.37 -9.77
CA ASP A 479 -13.42 29.83 -8.75
C ASP A 479 -14.25 28.69 -8.14
N PHE A 480 -14.62 27.69 -8.95
CA PHE A 480 -15.27 26.48 -8.49
C PHE A 480 -14.37 25.68 -7.52
N LEU A 481 -13.09 25.54 -7.83
CA LEU A 481 -12.14 24.83 -6.97
C LEU A 481 -11.93 25.55 -5.63
N LEU A 482 -11.92 26.87 -5.60
CA LEU A 482 -11.86 27.63 -4.34
C LEU A 482 -13.08 27.36 -3.48
N GLN A 483 -14.26 27.27 -4.05
CA GLN A 483 -15.48 26.93 -3.31
C GLN A 483 -15.42 25.49 -2.74
N LEU A 484 -14.87 24.54 -3.50
CA LEU A 484 -14.68 23.18 -3.00
C LEU A 484 -13.69 23.13 -1.84
N LYS A 485 -12.57 23.89 -1.95
CA LYS A 485 -11.61 24.01 -0.83
C LYS A 485 -12.31 24.51 0.44
N ASP A 486 -13.15 25.55 0.34
CA ASP A 486 -13.90 26.08 1.49
C ASP A 486 -14.88 25.06 2.06
N LYS A 487 -15.29 24.06 1.30
CA LYS A 487 -16.11 22.89 1.75
C LYS A 487 -15.26 21.73 2.25
N GLY A 488 -13.95 21.91 2.41
CA GLY A 488 -13.06 20.91 3.01
C GLY A 488 -12.52 19.86 2.06
N PHE A 489 -12.64 20.07 0.75
CA PHE A 489 -11.98 19.24 -0.26
C PHE A 489 -10.48 19.48 -0.26
N ASP A 490 -9.71 18.44 -0.55
CA ASP A 490 -8.27 18.53 -0.82
C ASP A 490 -8.05 18.67 -2.32
N ILE A 491 -7.54 19.82 -2.76
CA ILE A 491 -7.30 20.11 -4.19
C ILE A 491 -5.82 19.96 -4.46
N CYS A 492 -5.45 18.93 -5.22
CA CYS A 492 -4.07 18.58 -5.52
C CYS A 492 -3.78 18.56 -7.03
N LEU A 493 -2.50 18.44 -7.40
CA LEU A 493 -2.16 18.26 -8.82
C LEU A 493 -2.38 16.82 -9.26
N HIS A 494 -2.87 16.66 -10.50
CA HIS A 494 -2.83 15.41 -11.25
C HIS A 494 -1.48 15.26 -11.99
N THR A 495 -1.13 16.22 -12.74
CA THR A 495 0.16 16.63 -13.31
C THR A 495 -0.01 18.07 -13.77
N PRO A 496 1.04 18.81 -14.10
CA PRO A 496 0.86 20.17 -14.61
C PRO A 496 -0.05 20.26 -15.84
N GLU A 497 0.06 19.30 -16.75
CA GLU A 497 -0.78 19.20 -17.95
C GLU A 497 -1.06 17.74 -18.32
N GLN A 498 -1.98 17.52 -19.25
CA GLN A 498 -2.43 16.19 -19.70
C GLN A 498 -1.30 15.33 -20.29
N TYR A 499 -0.30 15.96 -20.90
CA TYR A 499 0.82 15.28 -21.56
C TYR A 499 2.14 15.54 -20.84
N SER A 500 3.23 15.49 -21.57
CA SER A 500 4.57 15.71 -21.02
C SER A 500 4.71 17.11 -20.44
N THR A 501 5.26 17.20 -19.24
CA THR A 501 5.57 18.46 -18.58
C THR A 501 7.06 18.74 -18.56
N THR A 502 7.43 20.01 -18.53
CA THR A 502 8.79 20.46 -18.29
C THR A 502 9.01 20.73 -16.79
N HIS A 503 10.28 20.73 -16.39
CA HIS A 503 10.65 21.05 -15.01
C HIS A 503 10.18 22.45 -14.57
N ASN A 504 10.20 23.43 -15.47
CA ASN A 504 9.75 24.80 -15.18
C ASN A 504 8.21 24.88 -15.02
N GLU A 505 7.47 24.14 -15.81
CA GLU A 505 6.01 24.05 -15.68
C GLU A 505 5.62 23.36 -14.38
N LEU A 506 6.29 22.26 -14.04
CA LEU A 506 6.09 21.60 -12.76
C LEU A 506 6.35 22.54 -11.59
N GLN A 507 7.46 23.29 -11.61
CA GLN A 507 7.76 24.28 -10.57
C GLN A 507 6.68 25.36 -10.48
N SER A 508 6.25 25.91 -11.63
CA SER A 508 5.22 26.93 -11.68
C SER A 508 3.89 26.43 -11.11
N ALA A 509 3.49 25.22 -11.49
CA ALA A 509 2.29 24.57 -11.00
C ALA A 509 2.35 24.34 -9.49
N LEU A 510 3.44 23.78 -8.98
CA LEU A 510 3.63 23.51 -7.55
C LEU A 510 3.60 24.78 -6.70
N VAL A 511 4.28 25.86 -7.14
CA VAL A 511 4.24 27.16 -6.45
C VAL A 511 2.82 27.73 -6.43
N PHE A 512 2.09 27.62 -7.54
CA PHE A 512 0.70 28.06 -7.61
C PHE A 512 -0.19 27.27 -6.63
N MET A 513 -0.10 25.94 -6.68
CA MET A 513 -0.90 25.05 -5.81
C MET A 513 -0.61 25.29 -4.33
N LYS A 514 0.67 25.45 -3.96
CA LYS A 514 1.05 25.80 -2.59
C LYS A 514 0.39 27.08 -2.11
N ASN A 515 0.37 28.13 -2.94
CA ASN A 515 -0.15 29.45 -2.57
C ASN A 515 -1.67 29.49 -2.49
N HIS A 516 -2.38 28.72 -3.31
CA HIS A 516 -3.85 28.79 -3.39
C HIS A 516 -4.55 27.67 -2.63
N PHE A 517 -4.00 26.45 -2.66
CA PHE A 517 -4.64 25.28 -2.08
C PHE A 517 -3.87 24.72 -0.88
N GLY A 518 -2.54 24.70 -0.92
CA GLY A 518 -1.72 24.21 0.19
C GLY A 518 -1.81 22.71 0.42
N SER A 519 -2.27 21.95 -0.57
CA SER A 519 -2.39 20.49 -0.49
C SER A 519 -1.01 19.83 -0.43
N PRO A 520 -0.79 18.89 0.48
CA PRO A 520 0.41 18.06 0.48
C PRO A 520 0.31 16.85 -0.44
N THR A 521 -0.84 16.67 -1.10
CA THR A 521 -1.17 15.48 -1.87
C THR A 521 -0.74 15.65 -3.33
N TRP A 522 -0.38 14.53 -3.94
CA TRP A 522 -0.12 14.39 -5.36
C TRP A 522 -0.81 13.13 -5.88
N ILE A 523 -1.62 13.27 -6.91
CA ILE A 523 -2.21 12.16 -7.65
C ILE A 523 -1.59 12.13 -9.03
N ASP A 524 -0.76 11.12 -9.32
CA ASP A 524 -0.11 11.02 -10.62
C ASP A 524 -1.11 10.73 -11.74
N HIS A 525 -0.77 11.09 -12.97
CA HIS A 525 -1.61 10.89 -14.13
C HIS A 525 -1.44 9.47 -14.69
N GLY A 526 -2.05 8.50 -14.06
CA GLY A 526 -2.14 7.15 -14.56
C GLY A 526 -0.80 6.45 -14.81
N TYR A 527 -0.68 5.80 -15.92
CA TYR A 527 0.45 5.00 -16.33
C TYR A 527 0.67 5.14 -17.85
N ASN A 528 1.79 4.62 -18.29
CA ASN A 528 2.29 4.79 -19.63
C ASN A 528 1.26 4.54 -20.74
N ASN A 529 0.89 5.57 -21.49
CA ASN A 529 0.00 5.50 -22.63
C ASN A 529 0.76 5.72 -23.95
N PRO A 530 1.12 4.65 -24.67
CA PRO A 530 1.91 4.75 -25.90
C PRO A 530 1.23 5.53 -27.03
N LEU A 531 -0.07 5.70 -26.99
CA LEU A 531 -0.81 6.35 -28.08
C LEU A 531 -0.69 7.88 -28.07
N ILE A 532 -0.56 8.46 -26.88
CA ILE A 532 -0.58 9.92 -26.70
C ILE A 532 0.75 10.51 -26.29
N HIS A 533 1.82 9.69 -26.25
CA HIS A 533 3.14 10.11 -25.83
C HIS A 533 3.14 10.85 -24.49
N ASN A 534 2.40 10.32 -23.56
CA ASN A 534 2.23 10.86 -22.25
C ASN A 534 3.30 10.33 -21.28
N ARG A 535 3.74 11.18 -20.36
CA ARG A 535 4.61 10.82 -19.27
C ARG A 535 3.77 10.59 -18.04
N GLU A 536 3.32 9.36 -17.87
CA GLU A 536 2.28 9.00 -16.91
C GLU A 536 2.81 8.58 -15.55
N ASP A 537 4.07 8.22 -15.44
CA ASP A 537 4.67 7.85 -14.16
C ASP A 537 5.71 8.88 -13.72
N LEU A 538 5.25 10.06 -13.40
CA LEU A 538 6.11 11.11 -12.89
C LEU A 538 6.66 10.76 -11.50
N VAL A 539 5.89 10.04 -10.66
CA VAL A 539 6.29 9.72 -9.30
C VAL A 539 7.61 8.96 -9.27
N CYS A 540 7.73 7.88 -10.03
CA CYS A 540 8.96 7.08 -10.04
C CYS A 540 10.15 7.82 -10.63
N ASP A 541 9.95 8.51 -11.75
CA ASP A 541 10.98 9.31 -12.39
C ASP A 541 11.44 10.49 -11.52
N ALA A 542 10.52 11.15 -10.87
CA ALA A 542 10.80 12.30 -10.03
C ALA A 542 11.57 11.94 -8.75
N LEU A 543 11.48 10.71 -8.28
CA LEU A 543 12.24 10.21 -7.13
C LEU A 543 13.64 9.70 -7.53
N ASN A 544 13.85 9.38 -8.79
CA ASN A 544 15.13 8.89 -9.28
C ASN A 544 16.07 10.07 -9.62
N ARG A 545 17.09 10.30 -8.80
CA ARG A 545 18.06 11.40 -8.99
C ARG A 545 18.84 11.34 -10.31
N TYR A 546 18.84 10.21 -10.99
CA TYR A 546 19.51 10.04 -12.30
C TYR A 546 18.56 10.23 -13.48
N SER A 547 17.26 10.34 -13.21
CA SER A 547 16.27 10.65 -14.24
C SER A 547 16.37 12.11 -14.67
N PRO A 548 16.24 12.43 -15.97
CA PRO A 548 16.10 13.80 -16.44
C PRO A 548 14.86 14.49 -15.89
N TYR A 549 13.97 13.74 -15.29
CA TYR A 549 12.71 14.19 -14.70
C TYR A 549 12.75 14.25 -13.17
N TYR A 550 13.92 14.16 -12.57
CA TYR A 550 14.09 14.26 -11.13
C TYR A 550 13.46 15.53 -10.56
N ALA A 551 12.47 15.39 -9.70
CA ALA A 551 11.66 16.49 -9.20
C ALA A 551 11.45 16.48 -7.67
N TYR A 552 12.01 15.52 -6.94
CA TYR A 552 11.88 15.43 -5.48
C TYR A 552 12.19 16.75 -4.73
N PRO A 553 13.25 17.51 -5.07
CA PRO A 553 13.49 18.79 -4.39
C PRO A 553 12.36 19.79 -4.58
N LEU A 554 11.71 19.83 -5.76
CA LEU A 554 10.56 20.71 -6.02
C LEU A 554 9.35 20.32 -5.18
N TRP A 555 9.06 19.04 -5.07
CA TRP A 555 7.98 18.54 -4.21
C TRP A 555 8.22 18.93 -2.75
N LYS A 556 9.42 18.66 -2.25
CA LYS A 556 9.80 18.99 -0.88
C LYS A 556 9.69 20.50 -0.58
N GLU A 557 10.20 21.36 -1.45
CA GLU A 557 10.14 22.82 -1.31
C GLU A 557 8.69 23.33 -1.31
N ASN A 558 7.82 22.68 -2.08
CA ASN A 558 6.43 23.08 -2.21
C ASN A 558 5.47 22.33 -1.27
N GLY A 559 5.98 21.48 -0.40
CA GLY A 559 5.23 20.84 0.68
C GLY A 559 4.42 19.60 0.24
N VAL A 560 4.68 19.07 -0.96
CA VAL A 560 4.10 17.79 -1.40
C VAL A 560 4.78 16.63 -0.67
N ARG A 561 4.01 15.76 -0.06
CA ARG A 561 4.50 14.63 0.76
C ARG A 561 3.70 13.35 0.60
N TYR A 562 2.48 13.40 0.10
CA TYR A 562 1.58 12.26 -0.03
C TYR A 562 1.39 11.91 -1.49
N LEU A 563 2.07 10.88 -1.96
CA LEU A 563 2.15 10.55 -3.37
C LEU A 563 1.31 9.30 -3.68
N TRP A 564 0.41 9.40 -4.64
CA TRP A 564 -0.32 8.24 -5.13
C TRP A 564 0.57 7.38 -6.04
N ASN A 565 0.61 6.08 -5.78
CA ASN A 565 1.27 5.10 -6.62
C ASN A 565 0.23 4.16 -7.24
N ALA A 566 -0.01 4.32 -8.52
CA ALA A 566 -1.08 3.68 -9.28
C ALA A 566 -1.03 2.16 -9.38
N ALA A 567 0.09 1.56 -9.04
CA ALA A 567 0.39 0.18 -9.37
C ALA A 567 -0.47 -0.88 -8.66
N TYR A 568 -1.38 -0.45 -7.80
CA TYR A 568 -2.05 -1.33 -6.86
C TYR A 568 -3.57 -1.29 -6.93
N GLU A 569 -4.09 -0.77 -8.01
CA GLU A 569 -5.53 -0.81 -8.25
C GLU A 569 -5.99 -2.17 -8.73
N GLU A 570 -7.13 -2.57 -8.24
CA GLU A 570 -7.74 -3.83 -8.59
C GLU A 570 -9.20 -3.66 -8.94
N TYR A 571 -9.58 -4.18 -10.10
CA TYR A 571 -10.97 -4.31 -10.51
C TYR A 571 -11.50 -5.65 -10.01
N ARG A 572 -12.19 -5.66 -8.89
CA ARG A 572 -12.82 -6.87 -8.36
C ARG A 572 -14.26 -6.65 -7.96
N ASP A 573 -15.00 -7.76 -7.96
CA ASP A 573 -16.28 -7.79 -7.30
C ASP A 573 -16.13 -7.52 -5.82
N PHE A 574 -16.99 -6.69 -5.28
CA PHE A 574 -16.96 -6.30 -3.87
C PHE A 574 -17.07 -7.50 -2.92
N ASP A 575 -17.81 -8.55 -3.32
CA ASP A 575 -17.98 -9.77 -2.54
C ASP A 575 -16.66 -10.51 -2.27
N ASN A 576 -15.66 -10.30 -3.13
CA ASN A 576 -14.31 -10.86 -2.95
C ASN A 576 -13.35 -9.87 -2.28
N TRP A 577 -13.82 -8.71 -1.86
CA TRP A 577 -13.00 -7.69 -1.25
C TRP A 577 -12.80 -7.97 0.24
N CYS A 578 -11.57 -7.85 0.70
CA CYS A 578 -11.22 -7.93 2.11
C CYS A 578 -10.80 -6.56 2.61
N PHE A 579 -11.63 -5.90 3.39
CA PHE A 579 -11.32 -4.61 4.00
C PHE A 579 -10.37 -4.71 5.19
N SER A 580 -10.12 -5.94 5.65
CA SER A 580 -9.19 -6.15 6.73
C SER A 580 -7.77 -5.87 6.28
N SER A 581 -7.10 -4.90 6.91
CA SER A 581 -5.68 -4.68 6.72
C SER A 581 -4.82 -5.87 7.19
N PHE A 582 -5.41 -6.74 7.97
CA PHE A 582 -4.84 -8.02 8.37
C PHE A 582 -4.56 -8.93 7.17
N LEU A 583 -5.49 -8.94 6.21
CA LEU A 583 -5.39 -9.73 5.01
C LEU A 583 -5.22 -8.79 3.84
N GLN A 584 -4.02 -8.33 3.64
CA GLN A 584 -3.67 -7.53 2.47
C GLN A 584 -3.87 -8.37 1.23
N ARG A 585 -4.60 -7.85 0.26
CA ARG A 585 -4.78 -8.54 -1.01
C ARG A 585 -3.69 -8.17 -1.99
N PRO A 586 -3.25 -9.12 -2.82
CA PRO A 586 -2.44 -8.81 -3.98
C PRO A 586 -3.28 -8.02 -4.98
N TYR A 587 -2.61 -7.18 -5.73
CA TYR A 587 -3.22 -6.38 -6.78
C TYR A 587 -2.70 -6.87 -8.14
N PRO A 588 -3.42 -7.78 -8.78
CA PRO A 588 -2.95 -8.42 -10.01
C PRO A 588 -3.07 -7.55 -11.25
N PHE A 589 -3.64 -6.36 -11.14
CA PHE A 589 -4.01 -5.55 -12.29
C PHE A 589 -2.84 -5.33 -13.26
N TRP A 590 -1.67 -4.99 -12.74
CA TRP A 590 -0.46 -4.79 -13.54
C TRP A 590 0.45 -6.01 -13.58
N GLY A 591 -0.08 -7.20 -13.32
CA GLY A 591 0.72 -8.40 -13.19
C GLY A 591 1.52 -8.49 -11.89
N ASP A 592 1.35 -7.53 -10.99
CA ASP A 592 1.93 -7.55 -9.66
C ASP A 592 0.91 -8.09 -8.66
N ALA A 593 1.07 -9.34 -8.27
CA ALA A 593 0.18 -10.02 -7.35
C ALA A 593 0.65 -9.95 -5.88
N PHE A 594 1.60 -9.09 -5.57
CA PHE A 594 2.15 -9.00 -4.22
C PHE A 594 1.26 -8.16 -3.30
N PRO A 595 1.09 -8.56 -2.03
CA PRO A 595 0.44 -7.71 -1.05
C PRO A 595 1.28 -6.46 -0.83
N LYS A 596 0.60 -5.38 -0.55
CA LYS A 596 1.22 -4.09 -0.30
C LYS A 596 0.51 -3.42 0.87
N PRO A 597 1.25 -2.80 1.76
CA PRO A 597 0.64 -1.92 2.74
C PRO A 597 -0.04 -0.76 2.01
N ARG A 598 -1.14 -0.32 2.57
CA ARG A 598 -1.94 0.79 2.05
C ARG A 598 -1.16 2.09 1.98
N PHE A 599 -0.26 2.24 2.92
CA PHE A 599 0.63 3.37 3.07
C PHE A 599 2.07 2.89 3.22
N MET A 600 2.99 3.56 2.57
CA MET A 600 4.37 3.14 2.49
C MET A 600 5.31 4.34 2.59
N ARG A 601 6.33 4.25 3.44
CA ARG A 601 7.47 5.17 3.42
C ARG A 601 8.61 4.57 2.64
N LEU A 602 9.27 5.38 1.86
CA LEU A 602 10.49 4.96 1.19
C LEU A 602 11.70 5.24 2.11
N PRO A 603 12.57 4.25 2.36
CA PRO A 603 13.78 4.49 3.16
C PRO A 603 14.67 5.60 2.59
N SER A 604 14.72 5.72 1.27
CA SER A 604 15.47 6.78 0.58
C SER A 604 14.85 8.17 0.67
N HIS A 605 13.56 8.26 0.97
CA HIS A 605 12.79 9.51 1.04
C HIS A 605 11.80 9.46 2.23
N PRO A 606 12.32 9.47 3.47
CA PRO A 606 11.51 9.23 4.68
C PRO A 606 10.48 10.34 4.98
N ASP A 607 10.58 11.47 4.33
CA ASP A 607 9.64 12.59 4.38
C ASP A 607 8.46 12.45 3.41
N LEU A 608 8.46 11.42 2.57
CA LEU A 608 7.36 11.08 1.66
C LEU A 608 6.58 9.88 2.17
N LEU A 609 5.28 9.92 1.98
CA LEU A 609 4.37 8.81 2.21
C LEU A 609 3.67 8.47 0.90
N LEU A 610 3.87 7.26 0.41
CA LEU A 610 3.15 6.75 -0.74
C LEU A 610 1.83 6.12 -0.28
N TRP A 611 0.80 6.30 -1.07
CA TRP A 611 -0.50 5.70 -0.84
C TRP A 611 -1.07 5.17 -2.15
N SER A 612 -2.01 4.25 -2.06
CA SER A 612 -2.71 3.69 -3.22
C SER A 612 -4.19 3.55 -2.94
N THR A 613 -4.95 3.43 -3.99
CA THR A 613 -6.38 3.15 -3.94
C THR A 613 -6.62 1.66 -3.79
N GLU A 614 -7.71 1.30 -3.15
CA GLU A 614 -8.10 -0.09 -2.94
C GLU A 614 -9.03 -0.58 -4.00
N TYR A 615 -9.72 0.36 -4.63
CA TYR A 615 -10.71 0.04 -5.64
C TYR A 615 -10.90 1.19 -6.62
N THR A 616 -11.06 0.84 -7.89
CA THR A 616 -11.51 1.77 -8.90
C THR A 616 -13.01 1.60 -9.10
N VAL A 617 -13.76 2.67 -8.86
CA VAL A 617 -15.18 2.71 -9.16
C VAL A 617 -15.35 2.98 -10.65
N GLU A 618 -15.56 1.92 -11.38
CA GLU A 618 -15.76 1.94 -12.82
C GLU A 618 -17.26 1.83 -13.19
N PRO A 619 -17.60 2.08 -14.42
CA PRO A 619 -18.80 2.72 -14.91
C PRO A 619 -20.12 1.92 -14.74
N ASN A 620 -21.21 2.48 -15.26
CA ASN A 620 -22.54 1.85 -15.38
C ASN A 620 -23.28 1.62 -14.08
N ASP A 621 -23.28 2.62 -13.20
CA ASP A 621 -24.03 2.60 -11.93
C ASP A 621 -23.49 1.60 -10.89
N SER A 622 -22.29 1.03 -11.13
CA SER A 622 -21.66 0.08 -10.23
C SER A 622 -21.37 0.65 -8.84
N TRP A 623 -21.11 1.97 -8.73
CA TRP A 623 -20.96 2.64 -7.46
C TRP A 623 -22.18 2.49 -6.53
N ASN A 624 -23.41 2.31 -7.05
CA ASN A 624 -24.57 2.02 -6.23
C ASN A 624 -24.54 0.60 -5.65
N TYR A 625 -23.93 -0.34 -6.36
CA TYR A 625 -23.62 -1.68 -5.85
C TYR A 625 -22.53 -1.60 -4.76
N TYR A 626 -21.39 -0.96 -5.05
CA TYR A 626 -20.27 -0.87 -4.13
C TYR A 626 -20.61 -0.11 -2.84
N PHE A 627 -21.47 0.89 -2.92
CA PHE A 627 -21.96 1.66 -1.78
C PHE A 627 -23.39 1.28 -1.38
N SER A 628 -23.77 0.01 -1.61
CA SER A 628 -24.96 -0.56 -0.98
C SER A 628 -24.85 -0.50 0.55
N GLN A 629 -25.99 -0.57 1.24
CA GLN A 629 -25.99 -0.54 2.70
C GLN A 629 -25.13 -1.67 3.29
N SER A 630 -25.25 -2.89 2.76
CA SER A 630 -24.48 -4.05 3.23
C SER A 630 -22.97 -3.89 3.03
N ASN A 631 -22.55 -3.32 1.89
CA ASN A 631 -21.14 -3.14 1.60
C ASN A 631 -20.53 -2.03 2.46
N LEU A 632 -21.27 -0.95 2.71
CA LEU A 632 -20.86 0.10 3.63
C LEU A 632 -20.75 -0.42 5.07
N GLU A 633 -21.64 -1.33 5.49
CA GLU A 633 -21.54 -2.00 6.80
C GLU A 633 -20.27 -2.85 6.89
N GLN A 634 -19.89 -3.58 5.83
CA GLN A 634 -18.60 -4.29 5.79
C GLN A 634 -17.39 -3.35 5.91
N ILE A 635 -17.44 -2.17 5.28
CA ILE A 635 -16.39 -1.15 5.45
C ILE A 635 -16.30 -0.74 6.91
N VAL A 636 -17.43 -0.46 7.57
CA VAL A 636 -17.45 -0.11 8.99
C VAL A 636 -16.90 -1.24 9.86
N GLU A 637 -17.32 -2.47 9.63
CA GLU A 637 -16.85 -3.64 10.38
C GLU A 637 -15.35 -3.89 10.21
N SER A 638 -14.76 -3.48 9.07
CA SER A 638 -13.33 -3.64 8.82
C SER A 638 -12.44 -2.81 9.74
N ARG A 639 -12.97 -1.77 10.39
CA ARG A 639 -12.20 -0.82 11.23
C ARG A 639 -11.02 -0.20 10.48
N SER A 640 -11.22 0.15 9.22
CA SER A 640 -10.16 0.48 8.27
C SER A 640 -10.54 1.71 7.45
N ALA A 641 -9.68 2.15 6.54
CA ALA A 641 -10.03 3.14 5.53
C ALA A 641 -10.29 2.47 4.19
N PHE A 642 -11.26 2.93 3.45
CA PHE A 642 -11.54 2.52 2.09
C PHE A 642 -11.26 3.70 1.15
N ILE A 643 -10.22 3.57 0.33
CA ILE A 643 -9.76 4.61 -0.58
C ILE A 643 -10.18 4.26 -2.00
N ILE A 644 -10.89 5.17 -2.64
CA ILE A 644 -11.54 4.94 -3.92
C ILE A 644 -10.86 5.76 -5.00
N HIS A 645 -10.52 5.13 -6.12
CA HIS A 645 -10.16 5.80 -7.35
C HIS A 645 -11.40 5.99 -8.23
N SER A 646 -11.63 7.20 -8.71
CA SER A 646 -12.79 7.47 -9.57
C SER A 646 -12.61 8.66 -10.50
N TYR A 647 -13.48 8.70 -11.50
CA TYR A 647 -13.56 9.76 -12.51
C TYR A 647 -14.98 10.35 -12.58
N PRO A 648 -15.51 10.90 -11.48
CA PRO A 648 -16.93 11.28 -11.43
C PRO A 648 -17.29 12.39 -12.40
N ALA A 649 -16.38 13.32 -12.70
CA ALA A 649 -16.62 14.43 -13.61
C ALA A 649 -16.20 14.16 -15.08
N TRP A 650 -15.83 12.91 -15.42
CA TRP A 650 -15.50 12.54 -16.78
C TRP A 650 -16.63 12.84 -17.74
N VAL A 651 -16.34 13.41 -18.91
CA VAL A 651 -17.34 13.86 -19.90
C VAL A 651 -18.14 12.75 -20.58
N GLU A 652 -17.80 11.50 -20.38
CA GLU A 652 -18.59 10.35 -20.88
C GLU A 652 -19.61 9.91 -19.83
N GLN A 653 -20.88 9.85 -20.21
CA GLN A 653 -21.99 9.40 -19.33
C GLN A 653 -21.81 7.97 -18.81
N GLU A 654 -21.04 7.17 -19.53
CA GLU A 654 -20.77 5.77 -19.23
C GLU A 654 -20.11 5.58 -17.88
N ARG A 655 -19.47 6.63 -17.30
CA ARG A 655 -18.91 6.60 -15.94
C ARG A 655 -19.95 6.58 -14.82
N GLY A 656 -21.21 6.85 -15.13
CA GLY A 656 -22.33 6.57 -14.23
C GLY A 656 -22.65 7.61 -13.17
N PHE A 657 -21.89 8.68 -13.01
CA PHE A 657 -22.08 9.65 -11.92
C PHE A 657 -23.06 10.78 -12.25
N TRP A 658 -23.17 11.14 -13.50
CA TRP A 658 -24.05 12.19 -14.00
C TRP A 658 -24.86 11.73 -15.20
N THR A 659 -25.90 12.49 -15.50
CA THR A 659 -26.76 12.26 -16.67
C THR A 659 -27.06 13.58 -17.39
N TYR A 660 -27.22 13.49 -18.70
CA TYR A 660 -27.72 14.60 -19.49
C TYR A 660 -29.17 14.34 -19.87
N LYS A 661 -30.07 15.11 -19.30
CA LYS A 661 -31.51 14.95 -19.50
C LYS A 661 -32.17 16.32 -19.61
N ASP A 662 -33.06 16.47 -20.59
CA ASP A 662 -33.82 17.71 -20.83
C ASP A 662 -32.92 18.97 -20.99
N GLY A 663 -31.72 18.79 -21.55
CA GLY A 663 -30.77 19.86 -21.79
C GLY A 663 -29.95 20.25 -20.55
N VAL A 664 -29.96 19.44 -19.51
CA VAL A 664 -29.27 19.73 -18.23
C VAL A 664 -28.39 18.57 -17.80
N VAL A 665 -27.14 18.86 -17.41
CA VAL A 665 -26.24 17.91 -16.77
C VAL A 665 -26.52 17.90 -15.26
N SER A 666 -26.84 16.75 -14.71
CA SER A 666 -27.15 16.60 -13.29
C SER A 666 -26.59 15.29 -12.72
N ALA A 667 -26.33 15.26 -11.41
CA ALA A 667 -25.97 14.05 -10.71
C ALA A 667 -27.06 12.97 -10.86
N LYS A 668 -26.66 11.73 -11.05
CA LYS A 668 -27.63 10.61 -11.09
C LYS A 668 -28.26 10.39 -9.73
N ASP A 669 -29.55 10.03 -9.73
CA ASP A 669 -30.30 9.74 -8.50
C ASP A 669 -29.62 8.67 -7.64
N GLY A 670 -29.22 7.55 -8.26
CA GLY A 670 -28.55 6.49 -7.53
C GLY A 670 -27.20 6.91 -6.95
N PHE A 671 -26.43 7.78 -7.62
CA PHE A 671 -25.20 8.36 -7.05
C PHE A 671 -25.52 9.19 -5.79
N ASN A 672 -26.54 10.04 -5.85
CA ASN A 672 -27.03 10.77 -4.68
C ASN A 672 -27.51 9.84 -3.57
N GLU A 673 -28.15 8.72 -3.88
CA GLU A 673 -28.55 7.72 -2.88
C GLU A 673 -27.34 7.07 -2.21
N ALA A 674 -26.26 6.77 -2.97
CA ALA A 674 -25.02 6.24 -2.42
C ALA A 674 -24.38 7.24 -1.45
N LEU A 675 -24.27 8.51 -1.84
CA LEU A 675 -23.78 9.58 -0.96
C LEU A 675 -24.67 9.77 0.27
N GLY A 676 -25.98 9.66 0.13
CA GLY A 676 -26.93 9.70 1.24
C GLY A 676 -26.74 8.60 2.26
N ARG A 677 -26.41 7.38 1.82
CA ARG A 677 -26.07 6.27 2.72
C ARG A 677 -24.77 6.54 3.48
N ILE A 678 -23.74 7.07 2.82
CA ILE A 678 -22.49 7.48 3.47
C ILE A 678 -22.77 8.57 4.52
N ALA A 679 -23.52 9.61 4.16
CA ALA A 679 -23.89 10.68 5.09
C ALA A 679 -24.66 10.14 6.31
N GLY A 680 -25.59 9.21 6.10
CA GLY A 680 -26.34 8.58 7.20
C GLY A 680 -25.46 7.74 8.14
N LEU A 681 -24.38 7.13 7.65
CA LEU A 681 -23.40 6.45 8.51
C LEU A 681 -22.49 7.45 9.24
N ARG A 682 -22.15 8.55 8.61
CA ARG A 682 -21.42 9.66 9.26
C ARG A 682 -22.22 10.24 10.44
N GLU A 683 -23.49 10.53 10.26
CA GLU A 683 -24.36 11.05 11.33
C GLU A 683 -24.45 10.12 12.55
N ARG A 684 -24.25 8.83 12.33
CA ARG A 684 -24.19 7.81 13.39
C ARG A 684 -22.79 7.62 13.95
N ASN A 685 -21.82 8.40 13.51
CA ASN A 685 -20.40 8.30 13.90
C ASN A 685 -19.77 6.93 13.58
N MET A 686 -20.20 6.30 12.48
CA MET A 686 -19.72 4.98 12.06
C MET A 686 -18.68 5.07 10.94
N LEU A 687 -18.95 5.83 9.89
CA LEU A 687 -18.12 5.98 8.72
C LEU A 687 -17.74 7.45 8.52
N LEU A 688 -16.44 7.74 8.51
CA LEU A 688 -15.89 9.08 8.33
C LEU A 688 -15.59 9.33 6.85
N PRO A 689 -16.37 10.14 6.13
CA PRO A 689 -15.93 10.64 4.83
C PRO A 689 -14.85 11.72 5.04
N THR A 690 -13.68 11.53 4.45
CA THR A 690 -12.55 12.42 4.63
C THR A 690 -11.67 12.48 3.40
N THR A 691 -10.59 13.27 3.45
CA THR A 691 -9.61 13.45 2.37
C THR A 691 -8.28 12.79 2.72
N ILE A 692 -7.46 12.51 1.71
CA ILE A 692 -6.13 11.91 1.87
C ILE A 692 -5.25 12.75 2.80
N ASP A 693 -5.22 14.08 2.62
CA ASP A 693 -4.36 14.96 3.42
C ASP A 693 -4.69 14.89 4.91
N LYS A 694 -5.99 14.91 5.27
CA LYS A 694 -6.44 14.83 6.67
C LYS A 694 -6.15 13.45 7.25
N TYR A 695 -6.46 12.41 6.49
CA TYR A 695 -6.27 11.04 6.94
C TYR A 695 -4.79 10.71 7.15
N LEU A 696 -3.93 11.00 6.18
CA LEU A 696 -2.50 10.70 6.30
C LEU A 696 -1.80 11.58 7.34
N ARG A 697 -2.24 12.82 7.51
CA ARG A 697 -1.75 13.68 8.59
C ARG A 697 -2.06 13.08 9.96
N TYR A 698 -3.25 12.53 10.15
CA TYR A 698 -3.59 11.82 11.38
C TYR A 698 -2.76 10.54 11.54
N GLN A 699 -2.54 9.75 10.46
CA GLN A 699 -1.65 8.59 10.53
C GLN A 699 -0.22 8.96 10.93
N GLU A 700 0.31 10.08 10.44
CA GLU A 700 1.63 10.59 10.86
C GLU A 700 1.66 11.01 12.34
N GLN A 701 0.59 11.62 12.82
CA GLN A 701 0.47 11.96 14.24
C GLN A 701 0.44 10.69 15.11
N LEU A 702 -0.28 9.65 14.69
CA LEU A 702 -0.33 8.38 15.43
C LEU A 702 1.04 7.72 15.58
N GLN A 703 1.97 7.91 14.64
CA GLN A 703 3.34 7.38 14.75
C GLN A 703 4.12 7.96 15.93
N ASN A 704 3.74 9.14 16.42
CA ASN A 704 4.33 9.80 17.58
C ASN A 704 3.45 9.71 18.83
N ILE A 705 2.43 8.83 18.80
CA ILE A 705 1.67 8.46 20.01
C ILE A 705 2.35 7.26 20.64
N ARG A 706 3.02 7.47 21.75
CA ARG A 706 3.71 6.42 22.48
C ARG A 706 2.78 5.72 23.46
N TYR A 707 2.86 4.42 23.47
CA TYR A 707 2.04 3.51 24.23
C TYR A 707 2.91 2.78 25.27
N ILE A 708 2.55 2.83 26.53
CA ILE A 708 3.33 2.21 27.62
C ILE A 708 2.39 1.38 28.48
N VAL A 709 2.69 0.12 28.67
CA VAL A 709 1.97 -0.79 29.58
C VAL A 709 2.81 -0.99 30.84
N ASP A 710 2.27 -0.65 32.01
CA ASP A 710 2.96 -0.90 33.26
C ASP A 710 2.78 -2.36 33.75
N ASN A 711 3.48 -2.74 34.80
CA ASN A 711 3.45 -4.09 35.37
C ASN A 711 2.08 -4.49 35.93
N LEU A 712 1.17 -3.58 36.15
CA LEU A 712 -0.21 -3.82 36.62
C LEU A 712 -1.23 -3.90 35.46
N GLY A 713 -0.78 -3.65 34.23
CA GLY A 713 -1.62 -3.64 33.03
C GLY A 713 -2.29 -2.30 32.73
N PHE A 714 -1.93 -1.20 33.46
CA PHE A 714 -2.37 0.13 33.07
C PHE A 714 -1.64 0.61 31.84
N VAL A 715 -2.39 1.21 30.93
CA VAL A 715 -1.85 1.78 29.72
C VAL A 715 -1.65 3.28 29.89
N SER A 716 -0.49 3.78 29.53
CA SER A 716 -0.22 5.20 29.41
C SER A 716 -0.04 5.54 27.93
N ILE A 717 -0.79 6.54 27.46
CA ILE A 717 -0.66 7.09 26.12
C ILE A 717 -0.02 8.47 26.24
N ILE A 718 1.03 8.70 25.45
CA ILE A 718 1.80 9.95 25.48
C ILE A 718 1.83 10.51 24.07
N ASN A 719 1.50 11.77 23.92
CA ASN A 719 1.62 12.50 22.67
C ASN A 719 3.02 13.11 22.55
N ASP A 720 3.90 12.51 21.78
CA ASP A 720 5.25 13.04 21.51
C ASP A 720 5.26 14.00 20.28
N ASN A 721 4.10 14.31 19.67
CA ASN A 721 3.98 15.34 18.65
C ASN A 721 4.18 16.74 19.25
N ALA A 722 4.62 17.67 18.40
CA ALA A 722 4.66 19.10 18.73
C ALA A 722 3.27 19.76 18.73
N GLU A 723 2.27 19.10 18.15
CA GLU A 723 0.90 19.58 18.00
C GLU A 723 -0.07 18.68 18.74
N PRO A 724 -1.27 19.17 19.10
CA PRO A 724 -2.31 18.33 19.67
C PRO A 724 -2.78 17.26 18.69
N VAL A 725 -3.16 16.10 19.20
CA VAL A 725 -3.90 15.09 18.43
C VAL A 725 -5.35 15.16 18.87
N ASN A 726 -6.22 15.64 18.00
CA ASN A 726 -7.63 15.82 18.27
C ASN A 726 -8.40 14.52 17.99
N GLY A 727 -9.32 14.19 18.88
CA GLY A 727 -10.21 13.05 18.71
C GLY A 727 -9.50 11.69 18.72
N LEU A 728 -8.34 11.57 19.37
CA LEU A 728 -7.62 10.29 19.48
C LEU A 728 -8.58 9.21 19.95
N THR A 729 -8.79 8.20 19.11
CA THR A 729 -9.80 7.17 19.32
C THR A 729 -9.15 5.85 19.74
N LEU A 730 -9.68 5.26 20.79
CA LEU A 730 -9.25 3.95 21.31
C LEU A 730 -10.43 2.98 21.27
N ILE A 731 -10.15 1.72 21.02
CA ILE A 731 -11.11 0.62 21.06
C ILE A 731 -10.60 -0.54 21.92
N SER A 732 -11.48 -1.17 22.68
CA SER A 732 -11.14 -2.31 23.55
C SER A 732 -12.32 -3.27 23.72
N LYS A 733 -12.04 -4.55 23.96
CA LYS A 733 -13.04 -5.56 24.33
C LYS A 733 -13.59 -5.31 25.72
N SER A 734 -12.76 -4.80 26.63
CA SER A 734 -13.16 -4.47 28.01
C SER A 734 -13.44 -2.97 28.16
N PRO A 735 -14.28 -2.55 29.12
CA PRO A 735 -14.46 -1.13 29.40
C PRO A 735 -13.14 -0.46 29.73
N ILE A 736 -12.89 0.68 29.10
CA ILE A 736 -11.67 1.48 29.28
C ILE A 736 -12.04 2.89 29.74
N VAL A 737 -11.29 3.41 30.71
CA VAL A 737 -11.55 4.69 31.34
C VAL A 737 -10.27 5.51 31.46
N PRO A 738 -10.17 6.66 30.81
CA PRO A 738 -9.11 7.62 31.08
C PRO A 738 -9.24 8.17 32.51
N LEU A 739 -8.18 8.06 33.30
CA LEU A 739 -8.21 8.46 34.71
C LEU A 739 -8.04 9.96 34.93
N ASN A 740 -7.41 10.65 34.01
CA ASN A 740 -7.00 12.05 34.12
C ASN A 740 -7.48 12.92 32.94
N LYS A 741 -8.48 12.47 32.20
CA LYS A 741 -8.97 13.18 31.01
C LYS A 741 -10.49 13.05 30.85
N THR A 742 -11.14 14.11 30.36
CA THR A 742 -12.51 14.04 29.87
C THR A 742 -12.53 13.34 28.52
N TYR A 743 -13.49 12.50 28.30
CA TYR A 743 -13.59 11.70 27.10
C TYR A 743 -15.05 11.50 26.68
N ASN A 744 -15.25 11.19 25.41
CA ASN A 744 -16.50 10.69 24.87
C ASN A 744 -16.43 9.17 24.73
N SER A 745 -17.57 8.49 24.66
CA SER A 745 -17.61 7.05 24.53
C SER A 745 -18.86 6.55 23.82
N LYS A 746 -18.72 5.40 23.19
CA LYS A 746 -19.82 4.59 22.65
C LYS A 746 -19.47 3.10 22.73
N THR A 747 -20.44 2.24 22.46
CA THR A 747 -20.23 0.81 22.24
C THR A 747 -20.63 0.45 20.82
N SER A 748 -19.86 -0.42 20.18
CA SER A 748 -20.16 -0.95 18.87
C SER A 748 -19.74 -2.42 18.82
N GLU A 749 -20.65 -3.31 18.42
CA GLU A 749 -20.43 -4.76 18.29
C GLU A 749 -19.81 -5.45 19.52
N GLY A 750 -20.14 -4.94 20.70
CA GLY A 750 -19.60 -5.48 21.96
C GLY A 750 -18.23 -4.95 22.35
N GLU A 751 -17.66 -4.04 21.59
CA GLU A 751 -16.42 -3.33 21.93
C GLU A 751 -16.73 -1.91 22.46
N TYR A 752 -15.83 -1.40 23.29
CA TYR A 752 -15.90 -0.07 23.88
C TYR A 752 -15.00 0.86 23.08
N ILE A 753 -15.56 1.96 22.59
CA ILE A 753 -14.85 3.01 21.83
C ILE A 753 -14.87 4.27 22.66
N ILE A 754 -13.71 4.87 22.90
CA ILE A 754 -13.56 6.16 23.55
C ILE A 754 -12.72 7.10 22.70
N TRP A 755 -12.95 8.41 22.83
CA TRP A 755 -12.10 9.40 22.17
C TRP A 755 -11.96 10.68 22.98
N PHE A 756 -10.82 11.33 22.81
CA PHE A 756 -10.42 12.54 23.51
C PHE A 756 -9.28 13.24 22.76
N ASP A 757 -9.12 14.54 23.02
CA ASP A 757 -7.97 15.27 22.53
C ASP A 757 -6.79 15.04 23.48
N ILE A 758 -5.56 15.00 22.92
CA ILE A 758 -4.33 14.86 23.70
C ILE A 758 -3.33 15.95 23.31
N GLU A 759 -2.97 16.79 24.29
CA GLU A 759 -2.06 17.91 24.09
C GLU A 759 -0.60 17.44 23.86
N PRO A 760 0.27 18.27 23.26
CA PRO A 760 1.70 17.98 23.15
C PRO A 760 2.31 17.59 24.49
N HIS A 761 3.02 16.48 24.51
CA HIS A 761 3.70 15.91 25.68
C HIS A 761 2.77 15.52 26.84
N GLU A 762 1.46 15.54 26.63
CA GLU A 762 0.50 15.07 27.61
C GLU A 762 0.55 13.55 27.74
N LYS A 763 0.39 13.08 29.00
CA LYS A 763 0.25 11.66 29.32
C LYS A 763 -1.16 11.38 29.83
N VAL A 764 -1.87 10.48 29.18
CA VAL A 764 -3.18 9.98 29.58
C VAL A 764 -3.04 8.54 30.07
N ILE A 765 -3.59 8.26 31.26
CA ILE A 765 -3.57 6.92 31.86
C ILE A 765 -4.94 6.26 31.64
N ILE A 766 -4.93 5.08 31.06
CA ILE A 766 -6.11 4.26 30.75
C ILE A 766 -6.15 3.07 31.70
N LYS A 767 -7.34 2.84 32.31
CA LYS A 767 -7.61 1.69 33.16
C LYS A 767 -8.65 0.79 32.52
#